data_10510bf8279cdafa7f6bdc481bdb6be0
#
_entry.id   10510bf8279cdafa7f6bdc481bdb6be0
#
_cell.length_a   1.000
_cell.length_b   1.000
_cell.length_c   1.000
_cell.angle_alpha   90.00
_cell.angle_beta   90.00
_cell.angle_gamma   90.00
#
_symmetry.space_group_name_H-M   'P 1'
#
loop_
_entity.id
_entity.type
_entity.pdbx_description
1 polymer ?
#
loop_
_entity_poly.entity_id
_entity_poly.type
_entity_poly.pdbx_seq_one_letter_code
_entity_poly.pdbx_strand_id
1 'polypeptide(L)'
;MQDFLNTKVFKVFNDNNTGSSPKYAGVAVPVFSLKSNDSFGIGEFNDLKLLADWCEKTGMKIIQILPINDTRTDDSWDNSYPYKAISTKALHPIYLNLDKLGTLNDINDIQYFQSQKEILNSKDYVDYPEVMKAKDAYFKKIFAQTWNKIKDCEDYKTFFKENEEWLVPYAEFCLKSTDNRQQTTDLVQSSEFKVLSSEFRVSVSSQSSEFKVLSSEFYYFLQYHLDKQLTEAVDYLHKKGIALKGDIPIGIGRHSVEAWSNPELFNLDCQAGAPPDAFATEGQNWGFPTYNWEAMAKDNYQWWRERLTQMSRYFDAYRIDHILGFFRIWEIPYEATQGLLGYFSPAIGDQLSAISHQLSTNEERLTKPYIRGHFLHEFFGEYTEEVREKYLNETSFSYFELKEEFNTQRKIIDFFGNRQQTTDNRHKYDKIKNGLLSLCNEVLFVRDKKDNNIIYPRIALQFTHSYNELEDHQKDKINKLYDDFFYHRNEGLWKEEALKKLPKIIEASDMLVCGEDLGMVPACVKDVMQQLNILSLEVQRMPKNPWETFVNPANNPYLSVDTTSTHDMSTIRGWWEEDGGLANRFYREMLGHHEGAPYFAEPWVCKEIIEQHLKSSSMLVILPIQDYIAMDGEFRWDATQREQINVPANPHHHWCYKMHQGLESLNERQDLNDLIYTLIKKFR
;
A
#
# COMPACT_ATOMS: atom_id res chain seq x y z
N MET A 1 18.50 4.40 -24.05
CA MET A 1 17.84 5.72 -24.10
C MET A 1 16.75 5.82 -25.17
N GLN A 2 16.83 5.09 -26.30
CA GLN A 2 15.76 5.13 -27.34
C GLN A 2 14.47 4.35 -26.97
N ASP A 3 14.53 3.31 -26.12
CA ASP A 3 13.39 2.42 -25.91
C ASP A 3 12.28 3.02 -25.04
N PHE A 4 12.59 3.86 -24.06
CA PHE A 4 11.55 4.45 -23.21
C PHE A 4 10.76 5.57 -23.91
N LEU A 5 11.33 6.24 -24.93
CA LEU A 5 10.59 7.22 -25.74
C LEU A 5 9.46 6.58 -26.58
N ASN A 6 9.46 5.26 -26.72
CA ASN A 6 8.41 4.50 -27.39
C ASN A 6 7.25 4.10 -26.45
N THR A 7 7.35 4.40 -25.14
CA THR A 7 6.29 4.08 -24.20
C THR A 7 5.04 4.92 -24.42
N LYS A 8 3.92 4.43 -23.91
CA LYS A 8 2.60 5.04 -24.03
C LYS A 8 2.57 6.50 -23.55
N VAL A 9 3.27 6.80 -22.44
CA VAL A 9 3.40 8.16 -21.88
C VAL A 9 3.86 9.17 -22.92
N PHE A 10 4.93 8.88 -23.67
CA PHE A 10 5.48 9.84 -24.62
C PHE A 10 4.61 10.00 -25.86
N LYS A 11 3.84 8.96 -26.23
CA LYS A 11 2.82 9.05 -27.27
C LYS A 11 1.70 10.03 -26.88
N VAL A 12 1.31 10.01 -25.59
CA VAL A 12 0.27 10.92 -25.05
C VAL A 12 0.77 12.37 -25.02
N PHE A 13 2.04 12.61 -24.63
CA PHE A 13 2.57 13.97 -24.56
C PHE A 13 2.62 14.67 -25.91
N ASN A 14 2.67 13.89 -27.00
CA ASN A 14 2.73 14.39 -28.38
C ASN A 14 3.79 15.50 -28.55
N ASP A 15 4.89 15.36 -27.79
CA ASP A 15 5.96 16.36 -27.77
C ASP A 15 6.97 16.02 -28.87
N ASN A 16 7.01 16.85 -29.91
CA ASN A 16 7.98 16.75 -31.00
C ASN A 16 9.42 17.12 -30.56
N ASN A 17 9.61 17.31 -29.26
CA ASN A 17 10.90 17.69 -28.69
C ASN A 17 11.84 16.47 -28.62
N THR A 18 12.36 16.05 -29.77
CA THR A 18 13.29 14.93 -29.92
C THR A 18 14.74 15.28 -29.52
N GLY A 19 14.95 16.43 -28.88
CA GLY A 19 16.25 16.87 -28.36
C GLY A 19 16.42 16.48 -26.89
N SER A 20 17.50 15.78 -26.61
CA SER A 20 18.16 15.52 -25.30
C SER A 20 17.31 15.60 -24.03
N SER A 21 16.92 14.43 -23.49
CA SER A 21 16.48 14.26 -22.09
C SER A 21 15.23 15.08 -21.70
N PRO A 22 14.03 14.72 -22.18
CA PRO A 22 12.80 15.44 -21.85
C PRO A 22 12.52 15.38 -20.34
N LYS A 23 11.98 16.47 -19.77
CA LYS A 23 11.66 16.62 -18.36
C LYS A 23 10.21 17.11 -18.21
N TYR A 24 9.45 16.49 -17.33
CA TYR A 24 8.06 16.83 -17.14
C TYR A 24 7.69 16.99 -15.66
N ALA A 25 6.71 17.84 -15.40
CA ALA A 25 6.09 18.00 -14.09
C ALA A 25 4.70 17.34 -14.04
N GLY A 26 4.30 16.91 -12.88
CA GLY A 26 2.99 16.31 -12.63
C GLY A 26 2.54 16.46 -11.18
N VAL A 27 1.35 15.98 -10.91
CA VAL A 27 0.73 15.98 -9.59
C VAL A 27 0.39 14.58 -9.13
N ALA A 28 0.62 14.29 -7.84
CA ALA A 28 0.17 13.07 -7.18
C ALA A 28 -1.07 13.38 -6.30
N VAL A 29 -2.13 12.62 -6.49
CA VAL A 29 -3.36 12.77 -5.71
C VAL A 29 -4.19 11.48 -5.75
N PRO A 30 -4.68 10.96 -4.59
CA PRO A 30 -5.62 9.85 -4.60
C PRO A 30 -6.95 10.26 -5.25
N VAL A 31 -7.55 9.38 -6.07
CA VAL A 31 -8.86 9.68 -6.65
C VAL A 31 -9.88 9.96 -5.55
N PHE A 32 -9.92 9.16 -4.48
CA PHE A 32 -10.87 9.31 -3.37
C PHE A 32 -10.80 10.66 -2.68
N SER A 33 -9.67 11.35 -2.73
CA SER A 33 -9.48 12.64 -2.05
C SER A 33 -9.94 13.85 -2.87
N LEU A 34 -10.22 13.67 -4.16
CA LEU A 34 -10.73 14.74 -5.01
C LEU A 34 -12.11 15.24 -4.51
N LYS A 35 -12.36 16.52 -4.72
CA LYS A 35 -13.61 17.17 -4.32
C LYS A 35 -14.12 18.04 -5.46
N SER A 36 -15.35 17.80 -5.89
CA SER A 36 -16.07 18.63 -6.86
C SER A 36 -17.53 18.80 -6.45
N ASN A 37 -18.23 19.69 -7.12
CA ASN A 37 -19.68 19.87 -6.94
C ASN A 37 -20.48 18.63 -7.37
N ASP A 38 -19.92 17.84 -8.31
CA ASP A 38 -20.56 16.63 -8.84
C ASP A 38 -20.24 15.37 -8.02
N SER A 39 -19.20 15.38 -7.18
CA SER A 39 -18.80 14.26 -6.33
C SER A 39 -19.88 13.87 -5.31
N PHE A 40 -19.92 12.60 -4.92
CA PHE A 40 -20.84 12.08 -3.90
C PHE A 40 -20.10 11.75 -2.60
N GLY A 41 -19.60 12.78 -1.91
CA GLY A 41 -18.87 12.65 -0.65
C GLY A 41 -17.42 12.16 -0.78
N ILE A 42 -17.00 11.76 -1.96
CA ILE A 42 -15.68 11.19 -2.31
C ILE A 42 -15.33 11.58 -3.75
N GLY A 43 -14.04 11.65 -4.07
CA GLY A 43 -13.62 11.83 -5.47
C GLY A 43 -13.95 10.61 -6.34
N GLU A 44 -14.33 10.87 -7.58
CA GLU A 44 -14.82 9.90 -8.55
C GLU A 44 -14.02 9.97 -9.85
N PHE A 45 -14.11 8.95 -10.72
CA PHE A 45 -13.37 8.97 -12.00
C PHE A 45 -13.70 10.18 -12.87
N ASN A 46 -14.94 10.69 -12.78
CA ASN A 46 -15.32 11.89 -13.54
C ASN A 46 -14.56 13.15 -13.08
N ASP A 47 -14.11 13.22 -11.83
CA ASP A 47 -13.38 14.36 -11.28
C ASP A 47 -11.97 14.50 -11.86
N LEU A 48 -11.41 13.42 -12.40
CA LEU A 48 -10.14 13.45 -13.14
C LEU A 48 -10.18 14.41 -14.34
N LYS A 49 -11.35 14.68 -14.92
CA LYS A 49 -11.51 15.65 -16.02
C LYS A 49 -11.27 17.09 -15.55
N LEU A 50 -11.82 17.47 -14.38
CA LEU A 50 -11.57 18.78 -13.78
C LEU A 50 -10.13 18.94 -13.32
N LEU A 51 -9.53 17.85 -12.83
CA LEU A 51 -8.11 17.84 -12.49
C LEU A 51 -7.23 18.00 -13.73
N ALA A 52 -7.62 17.39 -14.86
CA ALA A 52 -6.93 17.56 -16.14
C ALA A 52 -7.02 19.01 -16.64
N ASP A 53 -8.15 19.68 -16.44
CA ASP A 53 -8.27 21.10 -16.77
C ASP A 53 -7.29 21.97 -15.98
N TRP A 54 -7.11 21.65 -14.70
CA TRP A 54 -6.12 22.31 -13.85
C TRP A 54 -4.68 22.01 -14.27
N CYS A 55 -4.37 20.75 -14.59
CA CYS A 55 -3.05 20.35 -15.10
C CYS A 55 -2.70 21.07 -16.40
N GLU A 56 -3.66 21.21 -17.33
CA GLU A 56 -3.44 21.96 -18.58
C GLU A 56 -3.11 23.43 -18.30
N LYS A 57 -3.87 24.09 -17.41
CA LYS A 57 -3.63 25.48 -17.00
C LYS A 57 -2.26 25.69 -16.35
N THR A 58 -1.81 24.75 -15.59
CA THR A 58 -0.53 24.80 -14.85
C THR A 58 0.65 24.23 -15.62
N GLY A 59 0.43 23.63 -16.80
CA GLY A 59 1.49 23.06 -17.63
C GLY A 59 1.98 21.68 -17.21
N MET A 60 1.25 21.02 -16.28
CA MET A 60 1.55 19.64 -15.86
C MET A 60 1.17 18.63 -16.94
N LYS A 61 1.94 17.54 -17.03
CA LYS A 61 1.79 16.51 -18.06
C LYS A 61 1.40 15.13 -17.50
N ILE A 62 1.47 14.93 -16.19
CA ILE A 62 1.19 13.64 -15.55
C ILE A 62 0.31 13.84 -14.32
N ILE A 63 -0.73 13.01 -14.20
CA ILE A 63 -1.50 12.80 -12.98
C ILE A 63 -1.12 11.42 -12.44
N GLN A 64 -0.60 11.35 -11.22
CA GLN A 64 -0.36 10.11 -10.51
C GLN A 64 -1.47 9.87 -9.50
N ILE A 65 -2.05 8.68 -9.53
CA ILE A 65 -3.10 8.26 -8.59
C ILE A 65 -2.64 7.05 -7.77
N LEU A 66 -3.31 6.82 -6.65
CA LEU A 66 -3.16 5.60 -5.84
C LEU A 66 -3.98 4.43 -6.44
N PRO A 67 -3.84 3.19 -5.91
CA PRO A 67 -4.57 2.05 -6.44
C PRO A 67 -6.08 2.28 -6.47
N ILE A 68 -6.72 1.81 -7.54
CA ILE A 68 -8.16 2.00 -7.80
C ILE A 68 -8.94 0.69 -7.87
N ASN A 69 -8.27 -0.42 -7.55
CA ASN A 69 -8.88 -1.74 -7.54
C ASN A 69 -9.84 -1.92 -6.36
N ASP A 70 -10.80 -2.84 -6.49
CA ASP A 70 -11.79 -3.11 -5.46
C ASP A 70 -11.14 -3.72 -4.20
N THR A 71 -11.40 -3.11 -3.04
CA THR A 71 -10.92 -3.54 -1.73
C THR A 71 -12.04 -4.04 -0.83
N ARG A 72 -13.27 -4.10 -1.30
CA ARG A 72 -14.47 -4.23 -0.52
C ARG A 72 -14.73 -5.66 -0.04
N THR A 73 -14.45 -5.93 1.23
CA THR A 73 -14.83 -7.18 1.92
C THR A 73 -16.10 -7.03 2.75
N ASP A 74 -16.33 -5.87 3.33
CA ASP A 74 -17.52 -5.46 4.10
C ASP A 74 -17.74 -3.95 3.90
N ASP A 75 -18.52 -3.30 4.72
CA ASP A 75 -18.75 -1.85 4.63
C ASP A 75 -18.02 -1.09 5.76
N SER A 76 -16.92 -1.65 6.27
CA SER A 76 -16.12 -1.07 7.35
C SER A 76 -15.05 -0.10 6.84
N TRP A 77 -14.45 0.63 7.77
CA TRP A 77 -13.31 1.50 7.51
C TRP A 77 -12.07 0.76 6.99
N ASP A 78 -11.91 -0.54 7.28
CA ASP A 78 -10.77 -1.35 6.83
C ASP A 78 -10.70 -1.44 5.29
N ASN A 79 -11.83 -1.25 4.61
CA ASN A 79 -11.89 -1.24 3.15
C ASN A 79 -11.45 0.09 2.52
N SER A 80 -11.21 1.13 3.31
CA SER A 80 -10.66 2.39 2.82
C SER A 80 -9.19 2.28 2.40
N TYR A 81 -8.50 1.19 2.77
CA TYR A 81 -7.08 0.95 2.46
C TYR A 81 -6.90 0.47 1.02
N PRO A 82 -6.36 1.30 0.10
CA PRO A 82 -6.37 1.01 -1.33
C PRO A 82 -5.39 -0.11 -1.76
N TYR A 83 -4.44 -0.48 -0.91
CA TYR A 83 -3.44 -1.52 -1.22
C TYR A 83 -3.91 -2.95 -0.90
N LYS A 84 -5.08 -3.11 -0.25
CA LYS A 84 -5.63 -4.43 0.11
C LYS A 84 -6.71 -4.86 -0.87
N ALA A 85 -6.39 -4.90 -2.16
CA ALA A 85 -7.35 -5.26 -3.19
C ALA A 85 -7.88 -6.70 -3.03
N ILE A 86 -9.19 -6.87 -3.22
CA ILE A 86 -9.84 -8.18 -3.37
C ILE A 86 -9.77 -8.70 -4.79
N SER A 87 -9.46 -7.84 -5.76
CA SER A 87 -9.15 -8.21 -7.14
C SER A 87 -8.16 -7.24 -7.76
N THR A 88 -7.20 -7.75 -8.50
CA THR A 88 -6.21 -6.94 -9.22
C THR A 88 -6.70 -6.42 -10.56
N LYS A 89 -7.88 -6.86 -11.01
CA LYS A 89 -8.49 -6.50 -12.30
C LYS A 89 -9.76 -5.66 -12.12
N ALA A 90 -10.59 -5.96 -11.10
CA ALA A 90 -11.82 -5.22 -10.83
C ALA A 90 -11.54 -3.83 -10.24
N LEU A 91 -12.30 -2.85 -10.70
CA LEU A 91 -12.27 -1.46 -10.23
C LEU A 91 -13.21 -1.28 -9.02
N HIS A 92 -12.84 -0.39 -8.11
CA HIS A 92 -13.62 -0.15 -6.90
C HIS A 92 -14.92 0.64 -7.19
N PRO A 93 -16.11 0.11 -6.83
CA PRO A 93 -17.39 0.76 -7.12
C PRO A 93 -17.55 2.16 -6.51
N ILE A 94 -16.79 2.48 -5.48
CA ILE A 94 -16.84 3.79 -4.82
C ILE A 94 -16.54 4.95 -5.78
N TYR A 95 -15.77 4.70 -6.86
CA TYR A 95 -15.38 5.73 -7.83
C TYR A 95 -16.42 6.00 -8.92
N LEU A 96 -17.57 5.30 -8.93
CA LEU A 96 -18.65 5.57 -9.86
C LEU A 96 -19.33 6.91 -9.55
N ASN A 97 -19.43 7.75 -10.57
CA ASN A 97 -20.31 8.92 -10.53
C ASN A 97 -21.75 8.48 -10.76
N LEU A 98 -22.64 8.79 -9.81
CA LEU A 98 -24.03 8.33 -9.81
C LEU A 98 -24.85 8.95 -10.94
N ASP A 99 -24.65 10.24 -11.24
CA ASP A 99 -25.38 10.97 -12.28
C ASP A 99 -25.12 10.39 -13.69
N LYS A 100 -23.94 9.76 -13.88
CA LYS A 100 -23.58 9.07 -15.14
C LYS A 100 -24.18 7.68 -15.29
N LEU A 101 -24.77 7.10 -14.23
CA LEU A 101 -25.50 5.83 -14.32
C LEU A 101 -26.92 6.00 -14.83
N GLY A 102 -27.46 7.23 -14.76
CA GLY A 102 -28.81 7.59 -15.12
C GLY A 102 -29.63 8.10 -13.95
N THR A 103 -30.82 8.61 -14.21
CA THR A 103 -31.70 9.19 -13.20
C THR A 103 -32.72 8.14 -12.70
N LEU A 104 -32.92 8.08 -11.39
CA LEU A 104 -33.96 7.26 -10.80
C LEU A 104 -35.37 7.74 -11.15
N ASN A 105 -36.36 6.83 -11.25
CA ASN A 105 -37.70 7.16 -11.62
C ASN A 105 -38.52 7.76 -10.47
N ASP A 106 -38.23 7.36 -9.22
CA ASP A 106 -38.96 7.83 -8.03
C ASP A 106 -38.41 9.17 -7.54
N ILE A 107 -39.28 10.17 -7.45
CA ILE A 107 -38.91 11.51 -7.00
C ILE A 107 -38.42 11.54 -5.56
N ASN A 108 -38.96 10.68 -4.67
CA ASN A 108 -38.50 10.59 -3.30
C ASN A 108 -37.08 10.05 -3.20
N ASP A 109 -36.73 9.06 -4.06
CA ASP A 109 -35.39 8.55 -4.15
C ASP A 109 -34.43 9.62 -4.66
N ILE A 110 -34.78 10.37 -5.68
CA ILE A 110 -33.98 11.49 -6.20
C ILE A 110 -33.69 12.51 -5.09
N GLN A 111 -34.72 12.93 -4.34
CA GLN A 111 -34.58 13.88 -3.23
C GLN A 111 -33.71 13.31 -2.11
N TYR A 112 -33.89 12.04 -1.77
CA TYR A 112 -33.08 11.37 -0.77
C TYR A 112 -31.61 11.37 -1.13
N PHE A 113 -31.23 10.92 -2.33
CA PHE A 113 -29.85 10.87 -2.75
C PHE A 113 -29.23 12.25 -2.94
N GLN A 114 -30.00 13.25 -3.35
CA GLN A 114 -29.52 14.64 -3.39
C GLN A 114 -29.17 15.13 -1.97
N SER A 115 -30.03 14.87 -0.99
CA SER A 115 -29.75 15.21 0.42
C SER A 115 -28.51 14.48 0.96
N GLN A 116 -28.35 13.17 0.63
CA GLN A 116 -27.15 12.43 1.02
C GLN A 116 -25.87 13.02 0.39
N LYS A 117 -25.92 13.40 -0.89
CA LYS A 117 -24.81 14.07 -1.59
C LYS A 117 -24.39 15.34 -0.86
N GLU A 118 -25.34 16.19 -0.50
CA GLU A 118 -25.08 17.44 0.23
C GLU A 118 -24.45 17.19 1.62
N ILE A 119 -24.99 16.22 2.38
CA ILE A 119 -24.48 15.86 3.71
C ILE A 119 -23.04 15.32 3.60
N LEU A 120 -22.78 14.39 2.70
CA LEU A 120 -21.48 13.75 2.56
C LEU A 120 -20.42 14.70 1.96
N ASN A 121 -20.82 15.59 1.04
CA ASN A 121 -19.92 16.61 0.50
C ASN A 121 -19.54 17.68 1.52
N SER A 122 -20.41 17.99 2.50
CA SER A 122 -20.12 18.97 3.54
C SER A 122 -19.08 18.52 4.56
N LYS A 123 -18.75 17.21 4.63
CA LYS A 123 -17.73 16.68 5.55
C LYS A 123 -16.33 17.06 5.08
N ASP A 124 -15.46 17.35 6.06
CA ASP A 124 -14.04 17.67 5.83
C ASP A 124 -13.17 16.43 5.53
N TYR A 125 -13.75 15.25 5.58
CA TYR A 125 -13.11 13.96 5.33
C TYR A 125 -14.01 13.06 4.49
N VAL A 126 -13.44 12.03 3.89
CA VAL A 126 -14.20 10.99 3.20
C VAL A 126 -14.76 10.03 4.24
N ASP A 127 -16.08 10.01 4.40
CA ASP A 127 -16.77 9.02 5.24
C ASP A 127 -17.03 7.75 4.43
N TYR A 128 -16.01 6.90 4.34
CA TYR A 128 -16.03 5.73 3.48
C TYR A 128 -17.26 4.83 3.69
N PRO A 129 -17.62 4.40 4.94
CA PRO A 129 -18.78 3.54 5.15
C PRO A 129 -20.11 4.18 4.72
N GLU A 130 -20.34 5.45 5.06
CA GLU A 130 -21.59 6.11 4.71
C GLU A 130 -21.69 6.40 3.20
N VAL A 131 -20.55 6.72 2.55
CA VAL A 131 -20.51 6.85 1.08
C VAL A 131 -20.86 5.52 0.41
N MET A 132 -20.22 4.42 0.83
CA MET A 132 -20.49 3.10 0.24
C MET A 132 -21.93 2.66 0.43
N LYS A 133 -22.46 2.82 1.63
CA LYS A 133 -23.84 2.49 1.96
C LYS A 133 -24.85 3.25 1.08
N ALA A 134 -24.64 4.55 0.91
CA ALA A 134 -25.51 5.37 0.06
C ALA A 134 -25.36 5.01 -1.42
N LYS A 135 -24.13 4.83 -1.93
CA LYS A 135 -23.89 4.41 -3.32
C LYS A 135 -24.47 3.03 -3.63
N ASP A 136 -24.29 2.05 -2.73
CA ASP A 136 -24.85 0.71 -2.91
C ASP A 136 -26.40 0.73 -3.00
N ALA A 137 -27.04 1.55 -2.19
CA ALA A 137 -28.48 1.73 -2.27
C ALA A 137 -28.91 2.29 -3.65
N TYR A 138 -28.16 3.27 -4.17
CA TYR A 138 -28.38 3.81 -5.51
C TYR A 138 -28.12 2.76 -6.59
N PHE A 139 -27.01 2.05 -6.51
CA PHE A 139 -26.63 1.01 -7.50
C PHE A 139 -27.70 -0.05 -7.65
N LYS A 140 -28.27 -0.54 -6.55
CA LYS A 140 -29.36 -1.54 -6.56
C LYS A 140 -30.61 -1.02 -7.27
N LYS A 141 -30.98 0.23 -7.00
CA LYS A 141 -32.16 0.87 -7.63
C LYS A 141 -31.96 1.10 -9.14
N ILE A 142 -30.84 1.68 -9.52
CA ILE A 142 -30.57 1.97 -10.94
C ILE A 142 -30.35 0.69 -11.75
N PHE A 143 -29.71 -0.33 -11.15
CA PHE A 143 -29.58 -1.65 -11.78
C PHE A 143 -30.97 -2.26 -12.09
N ALA A 144 -31.86 -2.30 -11.09
CA ALA A 144 -33.21 -2.82 -11.30
C ALA A 144 -33.98 -2.08 -12.40
N GLN A 145 -33.73 -0.78 -12.55
CA GLN A 145 -34.36 0.09 -13.52
C GLN A 145 -33.79 -0.05 -14.94
N THR A 146 -32.49 -0.26 -15.11
CA THR A 146 -31.79 -0.09 -16.39
C THR A 146 -31.21 -1.38 -16.97
N TRP A 147 -30.98 -2.42 -16.15
CA TRP A 147 -30.25 -3.62 -16.55
C TRP A 147 -30.83 -4.31 -17.79
N ASN A 148 -32.16 -4.46 -17.88
CA ASN A 148 -32.80 -5.10 -19.02
C ASN A 148 -32.54 -4.41 -20.38
N LYS A 149 -32.14 -3.13 -20.36
CA LYS A 149 -31.72 -2.41 -21.56
C LYS A 149 -30.23 -2.53 -21.79
N ILE A 150 -29.44 -2.45 -20.72
CA ILE A 150 -27.96 -2.44 -20.79
C ILE A 150 -27.44 -3.78 -21.25
N LYS A 151 -27.94 -4.91 -20.72
CA LYS A 151 -27.47 -6.25 -21.06
C LYS A 151 -27.58 -6.61 -22.53
N ASP A 152 -28.48 -5.93 -23.26
CA ASP A 152 -28.73 -6.18 -24.69
C ASP A 152 -27.93 -5.23 -25.59
N CYS A 153 -27.28 -4.18 -25.06
CA CYS A 153 -26.49 -3.25 -25.87
C CYS A 153 -25.13 -3.87 -26.30
N GLU A 154 -24.67 -3.49 -27.49
CA GLU A 154 -23.45 -4.05 -28.09
C GLU A 154 -22.18 -3.65 -27.27
N ASP A 155 -22.15 -2.45 -26.71
CA ASP A 155 -21.04 -1.99 -25.90
C ASP A 155 -20.85 -2.89 -24.67
N TYR A 156 -21.95 -3.24 -23.97
CA TYR A 156 -21.89 -4.15 -22.81
C TYR A 156 -21.48 -5.56 -23.23
N LYS A 157 -22.03 -6.08 -24.34
CA LYS A 157 -21.66 -7.42 -24.84
C LYS A 157 -20.19 -7.51 -25.20
N THR A 158 -19.65 -6.46 -25.81
CA THR A 158 -18.22 -6.35 -26.12
C THR A 158 -17.39 -6.34 -24.84
N PHE A 159 -17.73 -5.46 -23.89
CA PHE A 159 -17.08 -5.40 -22.58
C PHE A 159 -17.09 -6.76 -21.88
N PHE A 160 -18.25 -7.43 -21.81
CA PHE A 160 -18.38 -8.73 -21.13
C PHE A 160 -17.49 -9.78 -21.79
N LYS A 161 -17.55 -9.89 -23.12
CA LYS A 161 -16.74 -10.86 -23.87
C LYS A 161 -15.23 -10.66 -23.68
N GLU A 162 -14.77 -9.41 -23.62
CA GLU A 162 -13.36 -9.08 -23.43
C GLU A 162 -12.87 -9.34 -21.98
N ASN A 163 -13.77 -9.37 -21.01
CA ASN A 163 -13.44 -9.41 -19.59
C ASN A 163 -13.98 -10.66 -18.87
N GLU A 164 -14.72 -11.55 -19.56
CA GLU A 164 -15.43 -12.71 -18.99
C GLU A 164 -14.52 -13.57 -18.09
N GLU A 165 -13.26 -13.77 -18.49
CA GLU A 165 -12.30 -14.63 -17.80
C GLU A 165 -12.05 -14.22 -16.34
N TRP A 166 -11.96 -12.92 -16.07
CA TRP A 166 -11.75 -12.42 -14.71
C TRP A 166 -13.06 -11.93 -14.05
N LEU A 167 -14.00 -11.43 -14.85
CA LEU A 167 -15.22 -10.81 -14.37
C LEU A 167 -16.18 -11.83 -13.74
N VAL A 168 -16.26 -13.04 -14.32
CA VAL A 168 -17.11 -14.11 -13.78
C VAL A 168 -16.61 -14.60 -12.43
N PRO A 169 -15.36 -14.99 -12.25
CA PRO A 169 -14.83 -15.36 -10.93
C PRO A 169 -14.94 -14.23 -9.88
N TYR A 170 -14.72 -12.99 -10.27
CA TYR A 170 -14.89 -11.84 -9.38
C TYR A 170 -16.33 -11.73 -8.86
N ALA A 171 -17.32 -11.79 -9.75
CA ALA A 171 -18.73 -11.70 -9.35
C ALA A 171 -19.16 -12.88 -8.47
N GLU A 172 -18.70 -14.10 -8.77
CA GLU A 172 -18.95 -15.27 -7.91
C GLU A 172 -18.34 -15.12 -6.52
N PHE A 173 -17.11 -14.61 -6.43
CA PHE A 173 -16.46 -14.33 -5.16
C PHE A 173 -17.25 -13.30 -4.33
N CYS A 174 -17.68 -12.20 -4.95
CA CYS A 174 -18.46 -11.16 -4.30
C CYS A 174 -19.80 -11.69 -3.77
N LEU A 175 -20.49 -12.55 -4.54
CA LEU A 175 -21.75 -13.19 -4.11
C LEU A 175 -21.54 -14.09 -2.89
N LYS A 176 -20.54 -14.97 -2.94
CA LYS A 176 -20.21 -15.88 -1.81
C LYS A 176 -19.86 -15.10 -0.54
N SER A 177 -19.12 -14.00 -0.69
CA SER A 177 -18.76 -13.13 0.43
C SER A 177 -19.99 -12.43 1.04
N THR A 178 -20.99 -12.09 0.22
CA THR A 178 -22.25 -11.48 0.68
C THR A 178 -23.14 -12.49 1.40
N ASP A 179 -23.27 -13.72 0.90
CA ASP A 179 -24.05 -14.78 1.52
C ASP A 179 -23.48 -15.18 2.90
N ASN A 180 -22.17 -15.27 3.02
CA ASN A 180 -21.51 -15.53 4.31
C ASN A 180 -21.74 -14.41 5.33
N ARG A 181 -21.85 -13.14 4.90
CA ARG A 181 -22.18 -12.01 5.81
C ARG A 181 -23.60 -12.09 6.37
N GLN A 182 -24.57 -12.57 5.59
CA GLN A 182 -25.95 -12.76 6.07
C GLN A 182 -26.05 -13.91 7.08
N GLN A 183 -25.14 -14.90 7.01
CA GLN A 183 -25.09 -16.02 7.96
C GLN A 183 -24.26 -15.75 9.22
N THR A 184 -23.30 -14.82 9.18
CA THR A 184 -22.37 -14.50 10.30
C THR A 184 -22.92 -13.51 11.32
N THR A 185 -24.15 -13.02 11.21
CA THR A 185 -24.82 -12.42 12.36
C THR A 185 -25.10 -13.44 13.49
N ASP A 186 -24.99 -14.75 13.21
CA ASP A 186 -25.25 -15.82 14.18
C ASP A 186 -24.08 -16.76 14.49
N LEU A 187 -22.90 -16.65 13.82
CA LEU A 187 -21.78 -17.59 14.00
C LEU A 187 -20.41 -16.91 14.03
N VAL A 188 -20.13 -16.16 15.07
CA VAL A 188 -18.75 -15.93 15.51
C VAL A 188 -18.32 -17.14 16.34
N GLN A 189 -17.97 -18.22 15.70
CA GLN A 189 -17.14 -19.31 16.26
C GLN A 189 -16.92 -20.41 15.20
N SER A 190 -15.80 -20.41 14.54
CA SER A 190 -14.97 -21.61 14.30
C SER A 190 -13.87 -21.33 13.25
N SER A 191 -12.67 -21.39 13.71
CA SER A 191 -11.45 -21.52 12.91
C SER A 191 -11.43 -22.89 12.23
N GLU A 192 -11.75 -22.96 10.95
CA GLU A 192 -11.27 -24.00 10.03
C GLU A 192 -11.72 -23.65 8.60
N PHE A 193 -10.85 -23.00 7.85
CA PHE A 193 -10.97 -22.96 6.40
C PHE A 193 -10.44 -24.29 5.83
N LYS A 194 -11.32 -25.26 5.65
CA LYS A 194 -11.03 -26.41 4.81
C LYS A 194 -11.17 -25.99 3.35
N VAL A 195 -10.06 -26.12 2.63
CA VAL A 195 -10.02 -26.11 1.17
C VAL A 195 -11.02 -27.16 0.65
N LEU A 196 -12.15 -26.73 0.14
CA LEU A 196 -13.10 -27.61 -0.56
C LEU A 196 -12.85 -27.48 -2.05
N SER A 197 -12.13 -28.49 -2.57
CA SER A 197 -12.02 -28.76 -3.99
C SER A 197 -13.38 -29.26 -4.55
N SER A 198 -13.76 -28.69 -5.68
CA SER A 198 -14.47 -29.29 -6.83
C SER A 198 -15.73 -30.12 -6.66
N GLU A 199 -16.62 -29.91 -5.70
CA GLU A 199 -17.96 -30.54 -5.76
C GLU A 199 -19.00 -29.72 -5.01
N PHE A 200 -19.55 -28.66 -5.62
CA PHE A 200 -20.84 -28.11 -5.18
C PHE A 200 -21.55 -27.40 -6.35
N ARG A 201 -22.26 -28.18 -7.15
CA ARG A 201 -23.45 -27.67 -7.86
C ARG A 201 -24.64 -27.80 -6.92
N VAL A 202 -25.13 -26.69 -6.39
CA VAL A 202 -26.38 -26.68 -5.62
C VAL A 202 -27.44 -25.92 -6.37
N SER A 203 -28.51 -26.63 -6.65
CA SER A 203 -29.81 -26.12 -7.09
C SER A 203 -30.43 -25.25 -5.97
N VAL A 204 -30.74 -23.98 -6.27
CA VAL A 204 -31.44 -23.08 -5.37
C VAL A 204 -32.95 -23.28 -5.56
N SER A 205 -33.64 -23.73 -4.51
CA SER A 205 -35.09 -23.71 -4.43
C SER A 205 -35.56 -22.40 -3.80
N SER A 206 -36.55 -21.79 -4.44
CA SER A 206 -37.24 -20.55 -4.09
C SER A 206 -38.06 -20.60 -2.82
N GLN A 207 -37.99 -19.57 -1.95
CA GLN A 207 -39.13 -18.80 -1.41
C GLN A 207 -38.75 -17.97 -0.20
N SER A 208 -38.68 -16.65 -0.35
CA SER A 208 -39.31 -15.65 0.53
C SER A 208 -39.02 -14.22 0.03
N SER A 209 -40.03 -13.41 0.10
CA SER A 209 -40.21 -12.10 -0.50
C SER A 209 -39.37 -11.01 0.15
N GLU A 210 -38.90 -10.08 -0.72
CA GLU A 210 -38.44 -8.71 -0.53
C GLU A 210 -36.93 -8.40 -0.47
N PHE A 211 -36.03 -9.35 -0.44
CA PHE A 211 -34.64 -9.12 -0.85
C PHE A 211 -34.28 -10.06 -2.00
N LYS A 212 -34.44 -9.62 -3.27
CA LYS A 212 -33.84 -10.32 -4.39
C LYS A 212 -32.34 -10.45 -4.10
N VAL A 213 -31.88 -11.69 -3.94
CA VAL A 213 -30.47 -12.06 -3.88
C VAL A 213 -29.74 -11.32 -5.01
N LEU A 214 -28.69 -10.59 -4.70
CA LEU A 214 -27.83 -9.96 -5.70
C LEU A 214 -27.38 -11.04 -6.69
N SER A 215 -27.43 -10.75 -7.97
CA SER A 215 -26.97 -11.68 -9.01
C SER A 215 -25.56 -11.32 -9.48
N SER A 216 -24.86 -12.23 -10.13
CA SER A 216 -23.58 -11.93 -10.79
C SER A 216 -23.70 -10.76 -11.76
N GLU A 217 -24.87 -10.62 -12.39
CA GLU A 217 -25.18 -9.53 -13.34
C GLU A 217 -25.06 -8.14 -12.69
N PHE A 218 -25.33 -8.02 -11.38
CA PHE A 218 -25.16 -6.75 -10.67
C PHE A 218 -23.70 -6.31 -10.64
N TYR A 219 -22.78 -7.24 -10.40
CA TYR A 219 -21.35 -6.94 -10.40
C TYR A 219 -20.83 -6.69 -11.83
N TYR A 220 -21.37 -7.39 -12.84
CA TYR A 220 -21.06 -7.10 -14.26
C TYR A 220 -21.50 -5.69 -14.64
N PHE A 221 -22.68 -5.28 -14.20
CA PHE A 221 -23.20 -3.92 -14.41
C PHE A 221 -22.28 -2.87 -13.80
N LEU A 222 -21.84 -3.06 -12.55
CA LEU A 222 -20.96 -2.12 -11.90
C LEU A 222 -19.61 -2.00 -12.63
N GLN A 223 -18.99 -3.12 -12.96
CA GLN A 223 -17.67 -3.12 -13.62
C GLN A 223 -17.75 -2.54 -15.05
N TYR A 224 -18.83 -2.78 -15.77
CA TYR A 224 -19.07 -2.15 -17.08
C TYR A 224 -19.11 -0.61 -16.98
N HIS A 225 -19.83 -0.08 -16.01
CA HIS A 225 -19.91 1.37 -15.83
C HIS A 225 -18.61 1.99 -15.32
N LEU A 226 -17.85 1.27 -14.49
CA LEU A 226 -16.53 1.68 -14.03
C LEU A 226 -15.53 1.78 -15.18
N ASP A 227 -15.45 0.72 -16.01
CA ASP A 227 -14.63 0.70 -17.23
C ASP A 227 -14.96 1.88 -18.14
N LYS A 228 -16.25 2.11 -18.38
CA LYS A 228 -16.73 3.20 -19.23
C LYS A 228 -16.36 4.58 -18.68
N GLN A 229 -16.63 4.85 -17.39
CA GLN A 229 -16.35 6.16 -16.79
C GLN A 229 -14.85 6.44 -16.69
N LEU A 230 -14.03 5.43 -16.36
CA LEU A 230 -12.57 5.60 -16.32
C LEU A 230 -12.00 5.80 -17.73
N THR A 231 -12.42 5.03 -18.71
CA THR A 231 -12.00 5.19 -20.12
C THR A 231 -12.34 6.58 -20.63
N GLU A 232 -13.57 7.06 -20.39
CA GLU A 232 -13.97 8.43 -20.76
C GLU A 232 -13.11 9.52 -20.09
N ALA A 233 -12.71 9.30 -18.83
CA ALA A 233 -11.81 10.22 -18.12
C ALA A 233 -10.40 10.20 -18.73
N VAL A 234 -9.84 9.03 -19.00
CA VAL A 234 -8.51 8.86 -19.62
C VAL A 234 -8.49 9.46 -21.02
N ASP A 235 -9.51 9.22 -21.85
CA ASP A 235 -9.63 9.83 -23.17
C ASP A 235 -9.64 11.37 -23.12
N TYR A 236 -10.25 11.91 -22.04
CA TYR A 236 -10.24 13.36 -21.84
C TYR A 236 -8.84 13.88 -21.48
N LEU A 237 -8.12 13.15 -20.60
CA LEU A 237 -6.73 13.47 -20.27
C LEU A 237 -5.85 13.46 -21.52
N HIS A 238 -5.95 12.41 -22.35
CA HIS A 238 -5.16 12.24 -23.56
C HIS A 238 -5.41 13.37 -24.57
N LYS A 239 -6.65 13.84 -24.73
CA LYS A 239 -6.96 15.01 -25.58
C LYS A 239 -6.25 16.28 -25.14
N LYS A 240 -5.88 16.36 -23.85
CA LYS A 240 -5.10 17.48 -23.28
C LYS A 240 -3.60 17.21 -23.22
N GLY A 241 -3.15 16.07 -23.71
CA GLY A 241 -1.73 15.65 -23.67
C GLY A 241 -1.26 15.39 -22.22
N ILE A 242 -2.15 14.85 -21.38
CA ILE A 242 -1.87 14.52 -19.98
C ILE A 242 -1.94 13.00 -19.83
N ALA A 243 -0.89 12.40 -19.27
CA ALA A 243 -0.81 10.97 -19.01
C ALA A 243 -1.33 10.63 -17.61
N LEU A 244 -1.96 9.45 -17.48
CA LEU A 244 -2.37 8.88 -16.20
C LEU A 244 -1.33 7.87 -15.73
N LYS A 245 -0.73 8.10 -14.56
CA LYS A 245 0.17 7.17 -13.89
C LYS A 245 -0.55 6.48 -12.74
N GLY A 246 -0.71 5.17 -12.86
CA GLY A 246 -1.31 4.34 -11.81
C GLY A 246 -0.32 3.87 -10.77
N ASP A 247 -0.82 3.21 -9.75
CA ASP A 247 -0.05 2.55 -8.70
C ASP A 247 -0.46 1.07 -8.62
N ILE A 248 0.53 0.18 -8.67
CA ILE A 248 0.33 -1.27 -8.68
C ILE A 248 0.85 -1.84 -7.36
N PRO A 249 -0.03 -2.19 -6.41
CA PRO A 249 0.36 -2.77 -5.13
C PRO A 249 1.22 -4.01 -5.29
N ILE A 250 2.24 -4.18 -4.45
CA ILE A 250 3.02 -5.43 -4.41
C ILE A 250 2.18 -6.61 -3.93
N GLY A 251 1.21 -6.36 -3.06
CA GLY A 251 0.38 -7.40 -2.46
C GLY A 251 -1.03 -7.50 -3.04
N ILE A 252 -1.74 -8.50 -2.56
CA ILE A 252 -3.19 -8.69 -2.72
C ILE A 252 -3.81 -9.02 -1.37
N GLY A 253 -5.11 -8.80 -1.21
CA GLY A 253 -5.81 -9.27 -0.02
C GLY A 253 -5.66 -10.80 0.16
N ARG A 254 -5.43 -11.26 1.39
CA ARG A 254 -5.39 -12.71 1.70
C ARG A 254 -6.70 -13.40 1.32
N HIS A 255 -7.80 -12.68 1.47
CA HIS A 255 -9.13 -13.08 1.05
C HIS A 255 -9.50 -12.30 -0.23
N SER A 256 -8.89 -12.68 -1.34
CA SER A 256 -9.10 -12.09 -2.66
C SER A 256 -9.55 -13.13 -3.66
N VAL A 257 -10.07 -12.68 -4.79
CA VAL A 257 -10.45 -13.52 -5.94
C VAL A 257 -9.27 -14.38 -6.38
N GLU A 258 -8.09 -13.77 -6.49
CA GLU A 258 -6.88 -14.42 -6.97
C GLU A 258 -6.38 -15.49 -6.00
N ALA A 259 -6.34 -15.19 -4.69
CA ALA A 259 -5.94 -16.18 -3.67
C ALA A 259 -6.95 -17.32 -3.55
N TRP A 260 -8.23 -17.07 -3.87
CA TRP A 260 -9.28 -18.09 -3.89
C TRP A 260 -9.24 -18.95 -5.14
N SER A 261 -9.03 -18.36 -6.32
CA SER A 261 -9.07 -19.08 -7.61
C SER A 261 -7.74 -19.75 -7.98
N ASN A 262 -6.61 -19.19 -7.54
CA ASN A 262 -5.26 -19.66 -7.87
C ASN A 262 -4.37 -19.75 -6.61
N PRO A 263 -4.77 -20.49 -5.56
CA PRO A 263 -4.05 -20.49 -4.28
C PRO A 263 -2.60 -20.97 -4.38
N GLU A 264 -2.27 -21.78 -5.39
CA GLU A 264 -0.92 -22.29 -5.66
C GLU A 264 0.08 -21.19 -6.04
N LEU A 265 -0.39 -20.02 -6.49
CA LEU A 265 0.46 -18.88 -6.82
C LEU A 265 0.89 -18.08 -5.61
N PHE A 266 0.35 -18.37 -4.43
CA PHE A 266 0.56 -17.59 -3.21
C PHE A 266 0.99 -18.48 -2.04
N ASN A 267 1.87 -17.93 -1.19
CA ASN A 267 2.25 -18.56 0.08
C ASN A 267 1.29 -18.07 1.18
N LEU A 268 0.18 -18.79 1.37
CA LEU A 268 -0.85 -18.42 2.34
C LEU A 268 -0.45 -18.65 3.80
N ASP A 269 0.63 -19.35 4.04
CA ASP A 269 1.25 -19.60 5.36
C ASP A 269 2.24 -18.51 5.79
N CYS A 270 2.40 -17.46 4.95
CA CYS A 270 3.27 -16.33 5.20
C CYS A 270 2.59 -14.99 4.92
N GLN A 271 3.25 -13.94 5.34
CA GLN A 271 2.81 -12.55 5.15
C GLN A 271 4.00 -11.70 4.66
N ALA A 272 3.72 -10.77 3.75
CA ALA A 272 4.68 -9.75 3.36
C ALA A 272 4.72 -8.63 4.41
N GLY A 273 5.86 -7.98 4.53
CA GLY A 273 6.08 -6.85 5.40
C GLY A 273 7.39 -6.13 5.13
N ALA A 274 7.83 -5.37 6.11
CA ALA A 274 9.13 -4.71 6.11
C ALA A 274 9.88 -4.96 7.41
N PRO A 275 11.23 -5.02 7.37
CA PRO A 275 12.03 -5.11 8.58
C PRO A 275 11.89 -3.85 9.44
N PRO A 276 12.27 -3.90 10.74
CA PRO A 276 12.29 -2.74 11.60
C PRO A 276 13.11 -1.58 11.03
N ASP A 277 12.59 -0.38 11.23
CA ASP A 277 13.25 0.88 10.88
C ASP A 277 13.03 1.94 11.99
N ALA A 278 13.43 3.19 11.73
CA ALA A 278 13.28 4.29 12.68
C ALA A 278 11.81 4.68 12.94
N PHE A 279 10.89 4.35 12.05
CA PHE A 279 9.46 4.68 12.12
C PHE A 279 8.62 3.51 12.67
N ALA A 280 9.08 2.27 12.48
CA ALA A 280 8.41 1.05 12.91
C ALA A 280 9.40 0.09 13.57
N THR A 281 9.64 0.27 14.87
CA THR A 281 10.66 -0.50 15.64
C THR A 281 10.37 -2.01 15.69
N GLU A 282 9.12 -2.42 15.52
CA GLU A 282 8.70 -3.83 15.46
C GLU A 282 8.63 -4.37 14.03
N GLY A 283 9.04 -3.54 13.04
CA GLY A 283 8.80 -3.80 11.63
C GLY A 283 7.33 -3.66 11.24
N GLN A 284 7.04 -3.82 9.96
CA GLN A 284 5.68 -3.74 9.43
C GLN A 284 5.21 -5.13 8.99
N ASN A 285 3.98 -5.48 9.30
CA ASN A 285 3.28 -6.65 8.76
C ASN A 285 2.09 -6.16 7.93
N TRP A 286 2.18 -6.31 6.62
CA TRP A 286 1.13 -5.85 5.69
C TRP A 286 -0.04 -6.84 5.56
N GLY A 287 0.09 -8.06 6.10
CA GLY A 287 -0.95 -9.08 6.10
C GLY A 287 -1.19 -9.76 4.74
N PHE A 288 -0.50 -9.36 3.68
CA PHE A 288 -0.62 -9.95 2.35
C PHE A 288 0.13 -11.29 2.27
N PRO A 289 -0.39 -12.30 1.56
CA PRO A 289 0.39 -13.49 1.26
C PRO A 289 1.59 -13.12 0.36
N THR A 290 2.71 -13.81 0.52
CA THR A 290 3.84 -13.68 -0.40
C THR A 290 3.60 -14.52 -1.66
N TYR A 291 4.38 -14.26 -2.73
CA TYR A 291 4.23 -14.96 -3.99
C TYR A 291 5.02 -16.27 -4.04
N ASN A 292 4.40 -17.30 -4.59
CA ASN A 292 5.09 -18.53 -4.98
C ASN A 292 5.73 -18.33 -6.38
N TRP A 293 6.89 -17.68 -6.41
CA TRP A 293 7.59 -17.35 -7.65
C TRP A 293 7.97 -18.58 -8.48
N GLU A 294 8.17 -19.73 -7.85
CA GLU A 294 8.45 -21.00 -8.55
C GLU A 294 7.21 -21.48 -9.33
N ALA A 295 6.04 -21.37 -8.76
CA ALA A 295 4.78 -21.67 -9.45
C ALA A 295 4.53 -20.69 -10.59
N MET A 296 4.67 -19.39 -10.35
CA MET A 296 4.48 -18.35 -11.36
C MET A 296 5.48 -18.44 -12.52
N ALA A 297 6.68 -18.92 -12.28
CA ALA A 297 7.68 -19.08 -13.35
C ALA A 297 7.31 -20.15 -14.40
N LYS A 298 6.46 -21.13 -14.04
CA LYS A 298 6.06 -22.26 -14.93
C LYS A 298 5.29 -21.80 -16.16
N ASP A 299 4.53 -20.70 -16.03
CA ASP A 299 3.74 -20.10 -17.09
C ASP A 299 4.28 -18.74 -17.54
N ASN A 300 5.56 -18.46 -17.26
CA ASN A 300 6.20 -17.19 -17.61
C ASN A 300 5.59 -15.99 -16.89
N TYR A 301 5.19 -16.13 -15.63
CA TYR A 301 4.58 -15.08 -14.79
C TYR A 301 3.27 -14.54 -15.37
N GLN A 302 2.44 -15.40 -15.96
CA GLN A 302 1.23 -15.01 -16.69
C GLN A 302 0.31 -14.15 -15.81
N TRP A 303 0.10 -14.50 -14.56
CA TRP A 303 -0.74 -13.73 -13.64
C TRP A 303 -0.32 -12.24 -13.53
N TRP A 304 0.99 -11.98 -13.38
CA TRP A 304 1.51 -10.61 -13.35
C TRP A 304 1.38 -9.91 -14.70
N ARG A 305 1.62 -10.61 -15.78
CA ARG A 305 1.49 -10.08 -17.15
C ARG A 305 0.05 -9.68 -17.45
N GLU A 306 -0.93 -10.52 -17.12
CA GLU A 306 -2.35 -10.21 -17.27
C GLU A 306 -2.80 -9.02 -16.43
N ARG A 307 -2.31 -8.92 -15.18
CA ARG A 307 -2.56 -7.78 -14.32
C ARG A 307 -2.10 -6.47 -14.97
N LEU A 308 -0.87 -6.42 -15.48
CA LEU A 308 -0.34 -5.24 -16.16
C LEU A 308 -1.07 -4.95 -17.47
N THR A 309 -1.39 -5.98 -18.25
CA THR A 309 -2.18 -5.84 -19.49
C THR A 309 -3.55 -5.24 -19.20
N GLN A 310 -4.25 -5.70 -18.17
CA GLN A 310 -5.54 -5.14 -17.77
C GLN A 310 -5.42 -3.66 -17.36
N MET A 311 -4.43 -3.32 -16.54
CA MET A 311 -4.24 -1.93 -16.07
C MET A 311 -3.75 -1.01 -17.19
N SER A 312 -3.04 -1.51 -18.21
CA SER A 312 -2.59 -0.72 -19.35
C SER A 312 -3.75 -0.20 -20.24
N ARG A 313 -4.99 -0.69 -20.03
CA ARG A 313 -6.19 -0.10 -20.66
C ARG A 313 -6.39 1.35 -20.20
N TYR A 314 -6.00 1.66 -18.97
CA TYR A 314 -6.25 2.95 -18.34
C TYR A 314 -4.98 3.76 -18.09
N PHE A 315 -3.85 3.08 -17.78
CA PHE A 315 -2.62 3.75 -17.41
C PHE A 315 -1.64 3.89 -18.57
N ASP A 316 -0.87 4.98 -18.54
CA ASP A 316 0.22 5.27 -19.49
C ASP A 316 1.58 5.03 -18.85
N ALA A 317 1.64 5.15 -17.52
CA ALA A 317 2.76 4.81 -16.66
C ALA A 317 2.24 4.15 -15.39
N TYR A 318 3.11 3.46 -14.67
CA TYR A 318 2.76 2.91 -13.37
C TYR A 318 3.94 2.92 -12.39
N ARG A 319 3.61 3.02 -11.12
CA ARG A 319 4.52 2.76 -10.01
C ARG A 319 4.35 1.28 -9.62
N ILE A 320 5.45 0.53 -9.61
CA ILE A 320 5.50 -0.75 -8.90
C ILE A 320 5.72 -0.39 -7.44
N ASP A 321 4.71 -0.61 -6.62
CA ASP A 321 4.82 -0.52 -5.19
C ASP A 321 5.80 -1.57 -4.67
N HIS A 322 6.70 -1.17 -3.77
CA HIS A 322 7.73 -2.03 -3.19
C HIS A 322 8.45 -2.93 -4.22
N ILE A 323 9.08 -2.31 -5.23
CA ILE A 323 9.79 -3.06 -6.29
C ILE A 323 10.83 -4.03 -5.74
N LEU A 324 11.35 -3.77 -4.52
CA LEU A 324 12.27 -4.64 -3.80
C LEU A 324 11.71 -6.06 -3.62
N GLY A 325 10.39 -6.23 -3.58
CA GLY A 325 9.71 -7.52 -3.51
C GLY A 325 9.98 -8.46 -4.69
N PHE A 326 10.44 -7.93 -5.82
CA PHE A 326 10.88 -8.75 -6.97
C PHE A 326 12.32 -9.25 -6.83
N PHE A 327 13.11 -8.59 -6.01
CA PHE A 327 14.46 -9.01 -5.62
C PHE A 327 14.39 -9.94 -4.42
N ARG A 328 13.78 -9.47 -3.36
CA ARG A 328 13.53 -10.14 -2.09
C ARG A 328 12.33 -9.54 -1.40
N ILE A 329 11.57 -10.32 -0.69
CA ILE A 329 10.47 -9.85 0.16
C ILE A 329 10.80 -10.12 1.62
N TRP A 330 10.39 -9.22 2.52
CA TRP A 330 10.39 -9.51 3.94
C TRP A 330 9.22 -10.43 4.24
N GLU A 331 9.52 -11.71 4.47
CA GLU A 331 8.54 -12.75 4.68
C GLU A 331 8.39 -13.02 6.17
N ILE A 332 7.16 -12.87 6.67
CA ILE A 332 6.81 -13.06 8.08
C ILE A 332 5.95 -14.34 8.16
N PRO A 333 6.35 -15.36 8.97
CA PRO A 333 5.51 -16.54 9.19
C PRO A 333 4.10 -16.14 9.66
N TYR A 334 3.07 -16.86 9.24
CA TYR A 334 1.67 -16.52 9.58
C TYR A 334 1.41 -16.45 11.09
N GLU A 335 2.11 -17.27 11.87
CA GLU A 335 2.03 -17.30 13.33
C GLU A 335 2.64 -16.07 14.02
N ALA A 336 3.45 -15.28 13.31
CA ALA A 336 3.98 -14.02 13.77
C ALA A 336 3.08 -12.85 13.32
N THR A 337 2.94 -11.83 14.18
CA THR A 337 2.16 -10.63 13.88
C THR A 337 3.01 -9.38 13.74
N GLN A 338 4.27 -9.45 14.21
CA GLN A 338 5.26 -8.38 14.12
C GLN A 338 6.34 -8.71 13.09
N GLY A 339 6.93 -7.69 12.47
CA GLY A 339 7.99 -7.83 11.49
C GLY A 339 9.31 -8.39 12.02
N LEU A 340 9.53 -8.32 13.33
CA LEU A 340 10.77 -8.79 13.99
C LEU A 340 11.11 -10.27 13.76
N LEU A 341 10.10 -11.12 13.53
CA LEU A 341 10.28 -12.56 13.27
C LEU A 341 10.28 -12.89 11.77
N GLY A 342 10.35 -11.87 10.91
CA GLY A 342 10.51 -12.06 9.47
C GLY A 342 11.95 -12.34 9.05
N TYR A 343 12.10 -12.68 7.78
CA TYR A 343 13.39 -12.86 7.10
C TYR A 343 13.25 -12.53 5.61
N PHE A 344 14.36 -12.24 4.93
CA PHE A 344 14.32 -12.02 3.48
C PHE A 344 14.15 -13.33 2.73
N SER A 345 13.22 -13.38 1.80
CA SER A 345 12.95 -14.51 0.91
C SER A 345 13.02 -14.05 -0.56
N PRO A 346 13.83 -14.70 -1.42
CA PRO A 346 14.76 -15.79 -1.12
C PRO A 346 16.02 -15.31 -0.39
N ALA A 347 16.65 -16.21 0.35
CA ALA A 347 17.95 -15.98 0.98
C ALA A 347 18.75 -17.26 1.14
N ILE A 348 20.07 -17.13 1.22
CA ILE A 348 20.99 -18.20 1.55
C ILE A 348 21.09 -18.28 3.08
N GLY A 349 20.41 -19.25 3.69
CA GLY A 349 20.44 -19.50 5.13
C GLY A 349 21.62 -20.34 5.60
N ASP A 350 21.73 -20.51 6.90
CA ASP A 350 22.74 -21.32 7.55
C ASP A 350 22.13 -22.64 8.06
N GLN A 351 22.94 -23.71 8.12
CA GLN A 351 22.52 -24.97 8.72
C GLN A 351 22.50 -24.83 10.25
N LEU A 352 21.36 -25.13 10.88
CA LEU A 352 21.14 -25.00 12.31
C LEU A 352 22.17 -25.78 13.12
N SER A 353 22.43 -27.05 12.74
CA SER A 353 23.43 -27.90 13.42
C SER A 353 24.85 -27.35 13.30
N ALA A 354 25.21 -26.75 12.18
CA ALA A 354 26.53 -26.14 11.98
C ALA A 354 26.73 -24.92 12.90
N ILE A 355 25.72 -24.05 12.98
CA ILE A 355 25.75 -22.86 13.85
C ILE A 355 25.74 -23.26 15.33
N SER A 356 24.92 -24.26 15.71
CA SER A 356 24.89 -24.81 17.06
C SER A 356 26.28 -25.32 17.49
N HIS A 357 26.94 -26.09 16.63
CA HIS A 357 28.29 -26.56 16.87
C HIS A 357 29.31 -25.42 16.92
N GLN A 358 29.24 -24.47 15.99
CA GLN A 358 30.16 -23.33 15.92
C GLN A 358 30.09 -22.43 17.17
N LEU A 359 28.88 -22.27 17.74
CA LEU A 359 28.63 -21.48 18.94
C LEU A 359 28.73 -22.27 20.24
N SER A 360 28.98 -23.58 20.17
CA SER A 360 29.03 -24.49 21.34
C SER A 360 27.77 -24.38 22.22
N THR A 361 26.58 -24.30 21.56
CA THR A 361 25.29 -24.17 22.24
C THR A 361 24.28 -25.16 21.62
N ASN A 362 23.15 -25.41 22.27
CA ASN A 362 22.13 -26.27 21.73
C ASN A 362 21.26 -25.52 20.69
N GLU A 363 20.61 -26.25 19.80
CA GLU A 363 19.77 -25.72 18.72
C GLU A 363 18.54 -24.93 19.24
N GLU A 364 17.98 -25.38 20.37
CA GLU A 364 16.82 -24.71 20.98
C GLU A 364 17.18 -23.31 21.48
N ARG A 365 18.37 -23.14 22.05
CA ARG A 365 18.89 -21.84 22.51
C ARG A 365 18.94 -20.81 21.37
N LEU A 366 19.13 -21.27 20.15
CA LEU A 366 19.25 -20.40 18.97
C LEU A 366 17.89 -19.96 18.43
N THR A 367 16.88 -20.83 18.50
CA THR A 367 15.63 -20.66 17.73
C THR A 367 14.36 -20.61 18.56
N LYS A 368 14.40 -20.99 19.85
CA LYS A 368 13.28 -20.81 20.79
C LYS A 368 13.39 -19.51 21.57
N PRO A 369 12.28 -18.90 21.99
CA PRO A 369 12.29 -17.73 22.87
C PRO A 369 13.10 -18.01 24.14
N TYR A 370 14.09 -17.16 24.40
CA TYR A 370 14.93 -17.26 25.58
C TYR A 370 14.32 -16.46 26.72
N ILE A 371 13.69 -17.14 27.69
CA ILE A 371 12.93 -16.51 28.76
C ILE A 371 13.56 -16.85 30.13
N ARG A 372 14.03 -15.83 30.85
CA ARG A 372 14.61 -15.94 32.16
C ARG A 372 13.85 -15.12 33.18
N GLY A 373 13.76 -15.66 34.42
CA GLY A 373 12.99 -15.03 35.50
C GLY A 373 13.44 -13.61 35.88
N HIS A 374 14.75 -13.31 35.77
CA HIS A 374 15.30 -12.05 36.21
C HIS A 374 14.90 -10.84 35.36
N PHE A 375 14.58 -11.02 34.07
CA PHE A 375 14.16 -9.90 33.22
C PHE A 375 12.63 -9.81 33.00
N LEU A 376 11.83 -10.76 33.51
CA LEU A 376 10.36 -10.71 33.31
C LEU A 376 9.75 -9.41 33.86
N HIS A 377 10.30 -8.87 34.94
CA HIS A 377 9.80 -7.62 35.53
C HIS A 377 9.93 -6.42 34.58
N GLU A 378 10.89 -6.41 33.66
CA GLU A 378 11.05 -5.36 32.64
C GLU A 378 9.85 -5.32 31.70
N PHE A 379 9.35 -6.48 31.29
CA PHE A 379 8.20 -6.61 30.40
C PHE A 379 6.85 -6.40 31.11
N PHE A 380 6.68 -6.94 32.32
CA PHE A 380 5.39 -7.08 32.96
C PHE A 380 5.18 -6.19 34.21
N GLY A 381 6.25 -5.67 34.79
CA GLY A 381 6.18 -4.87 36.02
C GLY A 381 5.47 -5.62 37.13
N GLU A 382 4.47 -5.02 37.75
CA GLU A 382 3.67 -5.58 38.86
C GLU A 382 2.91 -6.86 38.50
N TYR A 383 2.71 -7.16 37.21
CA TYR A 383 1.98 -8.35 36.74
C TYR A 383 2.88 -9.59 36.56
N THR A 384 4.16 -9.51 36.89
CA THR A 384 5.16 -10.57 36.64
C THR A 384 4.74 -11.91 37.24
N GLU A 385 4.29 -11.96 38.50
CA GLU A 385 3.92 -13.22 39.16
C GLU A 385 2.65 -13.81 38.52
N GLU A 386 1.67 -12.98 38.18
CA GLU A 386 0.47 -13.44 37.47
C GLU A 386 0.84 -14.04 36.08
N VAL A 387 1.79 -13.42 35.39
CA VAL A 387 2.23 -13.92 34.08
C VAL A 387 2.99 -15.23 34.22
N ARG A 388 3.87 -15.38 35.18
CA ARG A 388 4.56 -16.65 35.47
C ARG A 388 3.58 -17.79 35.71
N GLU A 389 2.55 -17.57 36.51
CA GLU A 389 1.55 -18.57 36.85
C GLU A 389 0.63 -18.93 35.67
N LYS A 390 0.11 -17.93 34.97
CA LYS A 390 -0.96 -18.12 33.98
C LYS A 390 -0.47 -18.45 32.57
N TYR A 391 0.66 -17.86 32.14
CA TYR A 391 1.10 -17.87 30.73
C TYR A 391 2.42 -18.61 30.49
N LEU A 392 3.20 -18.89 31.55
CA LEU A 392 4.51 -19.51 31.43
C LEU A 392 4.55 -20.88 32.13
N ASN A 393 5.42 -21.76 31.66
CA ASN A 393 5.83 -23.01 32.30
C ASN A 393 7.31 -22.87 32.72
N GLU A 394 7.64 -23.11 33.99
CA GLU A 394 9.04 -23.21 34.44
C GLU A 394 9.59 -24.58 34.03
N THR A 395 10.62 -24.60 33.19
CA THR A 395 11.24 -25.82 32.66
C THR A 395 12.45 -26.26 33.49
N SER A 396 13.18 -25.28 34.05
CA SER A 396 14.27 -25.47 35.01
C SER A 396 14.43 -24.21 35.84
N PHE A 397 15.29 -24.20 36.84
CA PHE A 397 15.46 -23.05 37.73
C PHE A 397 15.60 -21.74 36.94
N SER A 398 14.59 -20.87 37.07
CA SER A 398 14.52 -19.53 36.42
C SER A 398 14.53 -19.52 34.89
N TYR A 399 14.29 -20.66 34.23
CA TYR A 399 14.02 -20.75 32.80
C TYR A 399 12.56 -21.04 32.54
N PHE A 400 11.97 -20.33 31.58
CA PHE A 400 10.53 -20.42 31.26
C PHE A 400 10.33 -20.65 29.78
N GLU A 401 9.21 -21.29 29.45
CA GLU A 401 8.63 -21.38 28.10
C GLU A 401 7.21 -20.84 28.13
N LEU A 402 6.75 -20.25 27.03
CA LEU A 402 5.34 -19.90 26.85
C LEU A 402 4.49 -21.18 26.84
N LYS A 403 3.36 -21.18 27.52
CA LYS A 403 2.39 -22.29 27.44
C LYS A 403 1.93 -22.44 26.00
N GLU A 404 1.49 -23.65 25.62
CA GLU A 404 1.11 -23.97 24.23
C GLU A 404 0.05 -23.03 23.67
N GLU A 405 -0.86 -22.55 24.49
CA GLU A 405 -1.92 -21.62 24.12
C GLU A 405 -1.39 -20.19 23.82
N PHE A 406 -0.13 -19.90 24.13
CA PHE A 406 0.51 -18.60 24.01
C PHE A 406 1.88 -18.66 23.32
N ASN A 407 2.24 -19.79 22.72
CA ASN A 407 3.57 -20.00 22.16
C ASN A 407 3.79 -19.36 20.78
N THR A 408 2.79 -18.66 20.23
CA THR A 408 2.92 -17.83 19.02
C THR A 408 2.24 -16.46 19.21
N GLN A 409 2.73 -15.47 18.50
CA GLN A 409 2.14 -14.11 18.57
C GLN A 409 0.66 -14.10 18.16
N ARG A 410 0.28 -14.89 17.15
CA ARG A 410 -1.12 -14.99 16.70
C ARG A 410 -2.04 -15.53 17.80
N LYS A 411 -1.66 -16.62 18.44
CA LYS A 411 -2.45 -17.17 19.56
C LYS A 411 -2.63 -16.15 20.70
N ILE A 412 -1.60 -15.36 20.98
CA ILE A 412 -1.68 -14.28 21.98
C ILE A 412 -2.70 -13.21 21.53
N ILE A 413 -2.60 -12.73 20.28
CA ILE A 413 -3.52 -11.72 19.75
C ILE A 413 -4.98 -12.26 19.78
N ASP A 414 -5.21 -13.49 19.31
CA ASP A 414 -6.55 -14.10 19.28
C ASP A 414 -7.14 -14.26 20.68
N PHE A 415 -6.32 -14.66 21.66
CA PHE A 415 -6.75 -14.78 23.04
C PHE A 415 -7.20 -13.45 23.66
N PHE A 416 -6.43 -12.39 23.46
CA PHE A 416 -6.74 -11.07 23.99
C PHE A 416 -7.79 -10.31 23.18
N GLY A 417 -7.87 -10.55 21.87
CA GLY A 417 -8.83 -9.90 20.96
C GLY A 417 -10.28 -10.37 21.19
N ASN A 418 -10.48 -11.64 21.55
CA ASN A 418 -11.79 -12.24 21.78
C ASN A 418 -12.41 -11.90 23.16
N ARG A 419 -11.73 -11.14 24.01
CA ARG A 419 -12.24 -10.76 25.33
C ARG A 419 -12.78 -9.34 25.31
N GLN A 420 -14.09 -9.17 25.58
CA GLN A 420 -14.68 -7.86 25.86
C GLN A 420 -14.01 -7.28 27.12
N GLN A 421 -13.16 -6.29 26.92
CA GLN A 421 -12.44 -5.63 28.01
C GLN A 421 -13.32 -4.52 28.60
N THR A 422 -13.56 -4.58 29.91
CA THR A 422 -14.05 -3.40 30.62
C THR A 422 -12.94 -2.34 30.68
N THR A 423 -13.31 -1.08 30.60
CA THR A 423 -12.38 0.06 30.59
C THR A 423 -11.34 0.04 31.70
N ASP A 424 -11.68 -0.49 32.89
CA ASP A 424 -10.84 -0.50 34.08
C ASP A 424 -9.62 -1.47 33.99
N ASN A 425 -9.67 -2.49 33.12
CA ASN A 425 -8.61 -3.51 33.01
C ASN A 425 -7.80 -3.40 31.70
N ARG A 426 -8.10 -2.45 30.83
CA ARG A 426 -7.47 -2.34 29.50
C ARG A 426 -5.94 -2.20 29.60
N HIS A 427 -5.46 -1.29 30.44
CA HIS A 427 -4.02 -1.06 30.62
C HIS A 427 -3.26 -2.33 31.06
N LYS A 428 -3.80 -3.09 32.00
CA LYS A 428 -3.25 -4.38 32.44
C LYS A 428 -3.15 -5.39 31.30
N TYR A 429 -4.25 -5.58 30.56
CA TYR A 429 -4.28 -6.54 29.46
C TYR A 429 -3.35 -6.15 28.33
N ASP A 430 -3.28 -4.86 27.97
CA ASP A 430 -2.32 -4.37 26.97
C ASP A 430 -0.88 -4.57 27.43
N LYS A 431 -0.55 -4.32 28.70
CA LYS A 431 0.79 -4.56 29.24
C LYS A 431 1.17 -6.04 29.18
N ILE A 432 0.26 -6.94 29.58
CA ILE A 432 0.51 -8.40 29.55
C ILE A 432 0.63 -8.87 28.10
N LYS A 433 -0.30 -8.50 27.21
CA LYS A 433 -0.28 -8.86 25.80
C LYS A 433 1.03 -8.44 25.14
N ASN A 434 1.40 -7.16 25.27
CA ASN A 434 2.61 -6.65 24.65
C ASN A 434 3.89 -7.31 25.20
N GLY A 435 3.95 -7.56 26.50
CA GLY A 435 5.05 -8.30 27.12
C GLY A 435 5.16 -9.74 26.57
N LEU A 436 4.05 -10.46 26.42
CA LEU A 436 4.05 -11.80 25.83
C LEU A 436 4.49 -11.80 24.37
N LEU A 437 4.04 -10.80 23.57
CA LEU A 437 4.51 -10.62 22.19
C LEU A 437 6.02 -10.38 22.16
N SER A 438 6.54 -9.55 23.06
CA SER A 438 7.98 -9.28 23.18
C SER A 438 8.77 -10.53 23.55
N LEU A 439 8.25 -11.39 24.45
CA LEU A 439 8.90 -12.66 24.78
C LEU A 439 9.04 -13.58 23.55
N CYS A 440 8.07 -13.60 22.65
CA CYS A 440 8.18 -14.36 21.39
C CYS A 440 9.37 -13.89 20.53
N ASN A 441 9.76 -12.62 20.63
CA ASN A 441 10.87 -12.03 19.87
C ASN A 441 12.27 -12.31 20.47
N GLU A 442 12.36 -12.94 21.63
CA GLU A 442 13.63 -13.27 22.31
C GLU A 442 14.36 -14.46 21.70
N VAL A 443 14.53 -14.47 20.37
CA VAL A 443 15.24 -15.49 19.59
C VAL A 443 16.46 -14.90 18.89
N LEU A 444 17.46 -15.72 18.61
CA LEU A 444 18.66 -15.33 17.86
C LEU A 444 18.49 -15.57 16.36
N PHE A 445 17.80 -16.64 15.99
CA PHE A 445 17.56 -17.03 14.61
C PHE A 445 16.09 -17.42 14.39
N VAL A 446 15.61 -17.16 13.18
CA VAL A 446 14.31 -17.58 12.70
C VAL A 446 14.51 -18.80 11.79
N ARG A 447 13.64 -19.81 11.88
CA ARG A 447 13.70 -21.00 11.02
C ARG A 447 13.06 -20.74 9.66
N ASP A 448 13.62 -21.36 8.62
CA ASP A 448 12.98 -21.40 7.32
C ASP A 448 11.67 -22.21 7.40
N LYS A 449 10.64 -21.79 6.68
CA LYS A 449 9.33 -22.45 6.71
C LYS A 449 9.27 -23.77 5.96
N LYS A 450 10.14 -23.96 4.95
CA LYS A 450 10.18 -25.17 4.12
C LYS A 450 11.16 -26.20 4.68
N ASP A 451 12.26 -25.76 5.29
CA ASP A 451 13.28 -26.60 5.89
C ASP A 451 13.67 -26.10 7.28
N ASN A 452 13.16 -26.74 8.32
CA ASN A 452 13.44 -26.41 9.72
C ASN A 452 14.93 -26.51 10.11
N ASN A 453 15.79 -27.10 9.26
CA ASN A 453 17.22 -27.18 9.48
C ASN A 453 17.96 -25.91 8.99
N ILE A 454 17.29 -25.09 8.19
CA ILE A 454 17.80 -23.81 7.74
C ILE A 454 17.33 -22.71 8.66
N ILE A 455 18.25 -21.79 8.99
CA ILE A 455 17.99 -20.66 9.88
C ILE A 455 18.53 -19.36 9.29
N TYR A 456 17.91 -18.27 9.69
CA TYR A 456 18.27 -16.90 9.32
C TYR A 456 18.51 -16.08 10.58
N PRO A 457 19.53 -15.19 10.64
CA PRO A 457 19.69 -14.28 11.79
C PRO A 457 18.42 -13.42 11.94
N ARG A 458 17.88 -13.37 13.16
CA ARG A 458 16.76 -12.47 13.46
C ARG A 458 17.24 -11.02 13.34
N ILE A 459 16.50 -10.18 12.64
CA ILE A 459 16.82 -8.75 12.50
C ILE A 459 16.89 -8.08 13.88
N ALA A 460 17.88 -7.21 14.09
CA ALA A 460 18.08 -6.50 15.36
C ALA A 460 18.24 -7.43 16.60
N LEU A 461 18.79 -8.65 16.41
CA LEU A 461 19.01 -9.62 17.50
C LEU A 461 19.90 -9.07 18.63
N GLN A 462 20.74 -8.08 18.33
CA GLN A 462 21.65 -7.45 19.29
C GLN A 462 20.93 -6.74 20.44
N PHE A 463 19.65 -6.42 20.27
CA PHE A 463 18.81 -5.77 21.29
C PHE A 463 18.02 -6.77 22.16
N THR A 464 18.22 -8.09 21.97
CA THR A 464 17.55 -9.11 22.77
C THR A 464 18.33 -9.45 24.05
N HIS A 465 17.62 -9.85 25.12
CA HIS A 465 18.24 -10.49 26.29
C HIS A 465 18.96 -11.77 25.89
N SER A 466 18.39 -12.49 24.91
CA SER A 466 18.97 -13.67 24.32
C SER A 466 20.40 -13.43 23.83
N TYR A 467 20.65 -12.34 23.10
CA TYR A 467 21.99 -11.97 22.63
C TYR A 467 22.87 -11.45 23.78
N ASN A 468 22.33 -10.62 24.67
CA ASN A 468 23.10 -9.98 25.74
C ASN A 468 23.76 -10.98 26.70
N GLU A 469 23.11 -12.15 26.89
CA GLU A 469 23.63 -13.21 27.75
C GLU A 469 24.58 -14.21 27.04
N LEU A 470 24.96 -13.95 25.82
CA LEU A 470 26.00 -14.72 25.12
C LEU A 470 27.38 -14.29 25.56
N GLU A 471 28.36 -15.21 25.48
CA GLU A 471 29.77 -14.89 25.66
C GLU A 471 30.30 -14.04 24.50
N ASP A 472 31.33 -13.22 24.75
CA ASP A 472 31.85 -12.28 23.75
C ASP A 472 32.28 -12.98 22.44
N HIS A 473 32.91 -14.16 22.55
CA HIS A 473 33.30 -14.92 21.36
C HIS A 473 32.14 -15.44 20.54
N GLN A 474 30.96 -15.71 21.15
CA GLN A 474 29.72 -16.07 20.48
C GLN A 474 29.11 -14.84 19.80
N LYS A 475 29.07 -13.69 20.48
CA LYS A 475 28.64 -12.41 19.94
C LYS A 475 29.42 -12.03 18.66
N ASP A 476 30.76 -12.16 18.71
CA ASP A 476 31.62 -11.86 17.56
C ASP A 476 31.26 -12.75 16.33
N LYS A 477 31.02 -14.04 16.56
CA LYS A 477 30.64 -14.95 15.48
C LYS A 477 29.27 -14.62 14.92
N ILE A 478 28.27 -14.37 15.78
CA ILE A 478 26.92 -14.03 15.37
C ILE A 478 26.91 -12.70 14.60
N ASN A 479 27.65 -11.68 15.04
CA ASN A 479 27.74 -10.41 14.36
C ASN A 479 28.32 -10.54 12.95
N LYS A 480 29.31 -11.39 12.74
CA LYS A 480 29.85 -11.70 11.40
C LYS A 480 28.84 -12.41 10.51
N LEU A 481 28.09 -13.37 11.07
CA LEU A 481 27.01 -14.04 10.35
C LEU A 481 25.88 -13.07 9.98
N TYR A 482 25.52 -12.19 10.90
CA TYR A 482 24.50 -11.15 10.72
C TYR A 482 24.90 -10.19 9.59
N ASP A 483 26.10 -9.64 9.65
CA ASP A 483 26.63 -8.72 8.65
C ASP A 483 26.67 -9.36 7.26
N ASP A 484 27.24 -10.57 7.17
CA ASP A 484 27.30 -11.33 5.92
C ASP A 484 25.91 -11.64 5.34
N PHE A 485 24.95 -12.03 6.19
CA PHE A 485 23.58 -12.34 5.77
C PHE A 485 22.85 -11.12 5.21
N PHE A 486 22.86 -10.01 5.94
CA PHE A 486 22.05 -8.83 5.58
C PHE A 486 22.68 -7.97 4.48
N TYR A 487 24.02 -7.95 4.37
CA TYR A 487 24.72 -6.97 3.52
C TYR A 487 25.64 -7.56 2.45
N HIS A 488 25.90 -8.88 2.43
CA HIS A 488 26.90 -9.44 1.49
C HIS A 488 26.43 -10.65 0.71
N ARG A 489 26.26 -11.82 1.36
CA ARG A 489 26.11 -13.14 0.68
C ARG A 489 24.94 -13.24 -0.30
N ASN A 490 23.88 -12.46 -0.10
CA ASN A 490 22.64 -12.59 -0.84
C ASN A 490 22.54 -11.66 -2.08
N GLU A 491 23.44 -10.70 -2.25
CA GLU A 491 23.37 -9.70 -3.34
C GLU A 491 23.27 -10.33 -4.73
N GLY A 492 24.11 -11.34 -5.01
CA GLY A 492 24.09 -12.07 -6.29
C GLY A 492 22.77 -12.78 -6.54
N LEU A 493 22.25 -13.49 -5.52
CA LEU A 493 20.96 -14.17 -5.59
C LEU A 493 19.82 -13.20 -5.88
N TRP A 494 19.75 -12.08 -5.16
CA TRP A 494 18.69 -11.11 -5.35
C TRP A 494 18.72 -10.44 -6.73
N LYS A 495 19.91 -10.15 -7.25
CA LYS A 495 20.08 -9.67 -8.63
C LYS A 495 19.57 -10.65 -9.67
N GLU A 496 19.93 -11.94 -9.53
CA GLU A 496 19.47 -12.99 -10.43
C GLU A 496 17.95 -13.17 -10.37
N GLU A 497 17.38 -13.16 -9.19
CA GLU A 497 15.93 -13.30 -8.99
C GLU A 497 15.13 -12.15 -9.61
N ALA A 498 15.60 -10.92 -9.49
CA ALA A 498 14.97 -9.79 -10.14
C ALA A 498 15.05 -9.88 -11.68
N LEU A 499 16.22 -10.25 -12.21
CA LEU A 499 16.43 -10.38 -13.65
C LEU A 499 15.70 -11.58 -14.28
N LYS A 500 15.32 -12.59 -13.50
CA LYS A 500 14.44 -13.67 -13.97
C LYS A 500 12.98 -13.20 -14.17
N LYS A 501 12.49 -12.31 -13.31
CA LYS A 501 11.09 -11.89 -13.21
C LYS A 501 10.79 -10.60 -13.96
N LEU A 502 11.46 -9.50 -13.58
CA LEU A 502 11.14 -8.16 -14.05
C LEU A 502 11.09 -8.00 -15.57
N PRO A 503 12.07 -8.47 -16.36
CA PRO A 503 12.02 -8.31 -17.81
C PRO A 503 10.75 -8.89 -18.42
N LYS A 504 10.35 -10.08 -17.98
CA LYS A 504 9.18 -10.81 -18.51
C LYS A 504 7.86 -10.15 -18.10
N ILE A 505 7.83 -9.54 -16.92
CA ILE A 505 6.64 -8.88 -16.39
C ILE A 505 6.45 -7.52 -17.05
N ILE A 506 7.49 -6.70 -17.12
CA ILE A 506 7.39 -5.34 -17.67
C ILE A 506 7.15 -5.32 -19.19
N GLU A 507 7.59 -6.35 -19.94
CA GLU A 507 7.33 -6.45 -21.37
C GLU A 507 5.84 -6.70 -21.73
N ALA A 508 4.99 -6.97 -20.73
CA ALA A 508 3.56 -7.20 -20.94
C ALA A 508 2.79 -5.97 -21.41
N SER A 509 3.38 -4.77 -21.28
CA SER A 509 2.74 -3.52 -21.71
C SER A 509 3.77 -2.50 -22.15
N ASP A 510 3.34 -1.46 -22.87
CA ASP A 510 4.15 -0.32 -23.27
C ASP A 510 4.06 0.87 -22.30
N MET A 511 3.55 0.65 -21.07
CA MET A 511 3.53 1.66 -20.02
C MET A 511 4.95 2.01 -19.55
N LEU A 512 5.18 3.27 -19.18
CA LEU A 512 6.43 3.68 -18.54
C LEU A 512 6.50 3.12 -17.10
N VAL A 513 7.59 2.43 -16.77
CA VAL A 513 7.76 1.75 -15.48
C VAL A 513 8.53 2.63 -14.50
N CYS A 514 7.94 2.81 -13.31
CA CYS A 514 8.59 3.46 -12.17
C CYS A 514 8.59 2.46 -10.99
N GLY A 515 9.69 2.36 -10.25
CA GLY A 515 9.78 1.51 -9.06
C GLY A 515 9.79 2.35 -7.79
N GLU A 516 9.08 1.91 -6.77
CA GLU A 516 9.28 2.43 -5.42
C GLU A 516 10.40 1.60 -4.76
N ASP A 517 11.57 2.20 -4.63
CA ASP A 517 12.80 1.60 -4.15
C ASP A 517 13.30 2.28 -2.86
N LEU A 518 12.39 2.38 -1.86
CA LEU A 518 12.67 2.95 -0.55
C LEU A 518 12.90 1.85 0.51
N GLY A 519 13.49 2.21 1.65
CA GLY A 519 13.76 1.33 2.78
C GLY A 519 15.16 0.71 2.74
N MET A 520 15.30 -0.54 3.17
CA MET A 520 16.57 -1.26 3.18
C MET A 520 16.90 -1.78 1.77
N VAL A 521 17.51 -0.94 0.93
CA VAL A 521 17.73 -1.20 -0.50
C VAL A 521 19.00 -2.00 -0.73
N PRO A 522 18.95 -3.21 -1.35
CA PRO A 522 20.15 -3.96 -1.78
C PRO A 522 20.98 -3.18 -2.79
N ALA A 523 22.30 -3.36 -2.75
CA ALA A 523 23.22 -2.64 -3.66
C ALA A 523 22.93 -2.95 -5.15
N CYS A 524 22.47 -4.16 -5.47
CA CYS A 524 22.16 -4.59 -6.84
C CYS A 524 20.94 -3.90 -7.47
N VAL A 525 20.06 -3.27 -6.68
CA VAL A 525 18.77 -2.71 -7.16
C VAL A 525 19.00 -1.60 -8.19
N LYS A 526 19.87 -0.65 -7.88
CA LYS A 526 20.18 0.46 -8.79
C LYS A 526 20.63 0.00 -10.18
N ASP A 527 21.52 -0.98 -10.22
CA ASP A 527 22.06 -1.50 -11.48
C ASP A 527 20.97 -2.20 -12.31
N VAL A 528 20.13 -3.02 -11.66
CA VAL A 528 19.02 -3.72 -12.33
C VAL A 528 17.99 -2.74 -12.85
N MET A 529 17.58 -1.74 -12.05
CA MET A 529 16.63 -0.73 -12.50
C MET A 529 17.17 0.07 -13.68
N GLN A 530 18.42 0.48 -13.65
CA GLN A 530 19.07 1.16 -14.79
C GLN A 530 19.16 0.27 -16.05
N GLN A 531 19.50 -1.01 -15.88
CA GLN A 531 19.56 -1.98 -16.99
C GLN A 531 18.19 -2.14 -17.66
N LEU A 532 17.11 -2.10 -16.89
CA LEU A 532 15.74 -2.31 -17.34
C LEU A 532 15.01 -0.99 -17.69
N ASN A 533 15.67 0.15 -17.62
CA ASN A 533 15.08 1.47 -17.80
C ASN A 533 13.88 1.76 -16.88
N ILE A 534 13.91 1.25 -15.65
CA ILE A 534 12.91 1.51 -14.61
C ILE A 534 13.30 2.80 -13.88
N LEU A 535 12.39 3.76 -13.79
CA LEU A 535 12.63 5.00 -13.07
C LEU A 535 12.64 4.74 -11.56
N SER A 536 13.69 5.18 -10.86
CA SER A 536 13.77 5.15 -9.39
C SER A 536 12.91 6.24 -8.75
N LEU A 537 12.57 6.07 -7.47
CA LEU A 537 11.90 7.11 -6.68
C LEU A 537 12.94 7.86 -5.84
N GLU A 538 12.99 9.18 -6.00
CA GLU A 538 13.90 10.05 -5.25
C GLU A 538 13.09 11.00 -4.35
N VAL A 539 13.28 10.87 -3.04
CA VAL A 539 12.61 11.70 -2.02
C VAL A 539 13.66 12.50 -1.28
N GLN A 540 13.61 13.84 -1.38
CA GLN A 540 14.63 14.73 -0.83
C GLN A 540 14.94 14.48 0.65
N ARG A 541 13.92 14.14 1.43
CA ARG A 541 13.99 13.93 2.88
C ARG A 541 14.30 12.49 3.29
N MET A 542 14.39 11.56 2.32
CA MET A 542 14.73 10.15 2.55
C MET A 542 15.90 9.73 1.63
N PRO A 543 17.12 10.16 1.92
CA PRO A 543 18.27 9.79 1.11
C PRO A 543 18.51 8.27 1.16
N LYS A 544 18.80 7.68 0.01
CA LYS A 544 19.21 6.27 -0.10
C LYS A 544 20.63 6.04 0.44
N ASN A 545 21.41 7.10 0.55
CA ASN A 545 22.72 7.09 1.19
C ASN A 545 22.57 7.38 2.69
N PRO A 546 22.90 6.44 3.60
CA PRO A 546 22.71 6.61 5.03
C PRO A 546 23.57 7.69 5.68
N TRP A 547 24.57 8.19 4.96
CA TRP A 547 25.47 9.27 5.42
C TRP A 547 24.94 10.67 5.10
N GLU A 548 23.89 10.78 4.30
CA GLU A 548 23.24 12.04 3.93
C GLU A 548 21.97 12.24 4.78
N THR A 549 21.69 13.49 5.12
CA THR A 549 20.42 13.84 5.79
C THR A 549 19.37 14.30 4.77
N PHE A 550 19.80 14.94 3.71
CA PHE A 550 18.98 15.43 2.62
C PHE A 550 19.66 15.18 1.29
N VAL A 551 18.88 14.89 0.26
CA VAL A 551 19.34 14.80 -1.11
C VAL A 551 19.25 16.18 -1.79
N ASN A 552 20.27 16.56 -2.58
CA ASN A 552 20.11 17.68 -3.49
C ASN A 552 19.44 17.18 -4.79
N PRO A 553 18.21 17.62 -5.12
CA PRO A 553 17.47 17.13 -6.31
C PRO A 553 18.23 17.35 -7.64
N ALA A 554 19.16 18.31 -7.70
CA ALA A 554 19.99 18.51 -8.86
C ALA A 554 20.95 17.32 -9.16
N ASN A 555 21.21 16.47 -8.16
CA ASN A 555 22.08 15.29 -8.28
C ASN A 555 21.31 13.99 -8.56
N ASN A 556 20.00 14.03 -8.64
CA ASN A 556 19.18 12.85 -8.91
C ASN A 556 19.55 12.21 -10.27
N PRO A 557 19.47 10.88 -10.40
CA PRO A 557 19.63 10.25 -11.70
C PRO A 557 18.53 10.71 -12.66
N TYR A 558 18.84 10.80 -13.96
CA TYR A 558 17.83 11.22 -14.95
C TYR A 558 16.62 10.26 -14.99
N LEU A 559 16.86 8.95 -14.99
CA LEU A 559 15.79 7.94 -14.94
C LEU A 559 15.23 7.84 -13.51
N SER A 560 14.53 8.88 -13.08
CA SER A 560 13.89 8.92 -11.77
C SER A 560 12.61 9.76 -11.76
N VAL A 561 11.81 9.51 -10.75
CA VAL A 561 10.69 10.34 -10.30
C VAL A 561 11.13 11.05 -9.03
N ASP A 562 11.22 12.36 -9.07
CA ASP A 562 11.54 13.21 -7.91
C ASP A 562 10.26 13.70 -7.25
N THR A 563 10.22 13.63 -5.92
CA THR A 563 9.06 14.09 -5.13
C THR A 563 9.47 14.64 -3.77
N THR A 564 8.67 15.54 -3.23
CA THR A 564 8.80 16.09 -1.89
C THR A 564 8.45 15.09 -0.81
N SER A 565 7.41 14.27 -1.07
CA SER A 565 6.89 13.24 -0.17
C SER A 565 6.07 12.21 -0.94
N THR A 566 5.74 11.10 -0.27
CA THR A 566 4.75 10.11 -0.72
C THR A 566 3.49 10.21 0.15
N HIS A 567 2.47 9.44 -0.20
CA HIS A 567 1.25 9.32 0.61
C HIS A 567 1.49 8.69 2.00
N ASP A 568 2.63 8.01 2.21
CA ASP A 568 3.04 7.39 3.48
C ASP A 568 3.85 8.32 4.39
N MET A 569 3.99 9.58 4.00
CA MET A 569 4.78 10.59 4.69
C MET A 569 3.95 11.85 4.91
N SER A 570 4.36 12.66 5.87
CA SER A 570 3.83 14.01 6.02
C SER A 570 4.12 14.89 4.79
N THR A 571 3.26 15.85 4.52
CA THR A 571 3.49 16.90 3.51
C THR A 571 4.70 17.76 3.87
N ILE A 572 5.15 18.66 2.97
CA ILE A 572 6.21 19.63 3.28
C ILE A 572 5.89 20.37 4.58
N ARG A 573 4.65 20.84 4.73
CA ARG A 573 4.21 21.60 5.90
C ARG A 573 4.21 20.76 7.17
N GLY A 574 3.64 19.55 7.10
CA GLY A 574 3.59 18.62 8.23
C GLY A 574 5.00 18.31 8.74
N TRP A 575 5.88 17.90 7.83
CA TRP A 575 7.28 17.59 8.15
C TRP A 575 8.04 18.78 8.75
N TRP A 576 7.80 20.00 8.23
CA TRP A 576 8.46 21.20 8.73
C TRP A 576 8.11 21.49 10.19
N GLU A 577 6.88 21.19 10.59
CA GLU A 577 6.38 21.42 11.95
C GLU A 577 6.66 20.27 12.92
N GLU A 578 6.95 19.05 12.42
CA GLU A 578 7.27 17.87 13.24
C GLU A 578 8.60 18.00 13.97
N ASP A 579 9.63 18.53 13.29
CA ASP A 579 10.98 18.71 13.85
C ASP A 579 11.59 20.04 13.44
N GLY A 580 11.44 21.04 14.29
CA GLY A 580 11.99 22.36 14.05
C GLY A 580 13.53 22.40 13.96
N GLY A 581 14.23 21.44 14.57
CA GLY A 581 15.68 21.29 14.45
C GLY A 581 16.08 20.85 13.05
N LEU A 582 15.39 19.84 12.53
CA LEU A 582 15.60 19.32 11.18
C LEU A 582 15.17 20.32 10.12
N ALA A 583 14.02 21.01 10.31
CA ALA A 583 13.56 22.08 9.45
C ALA A 583 14.57 23.25 9.37
N ASN A 584 15.14 23.66 10.52
CA ASN A 584 16.17 24.73 10.55
C ASN A 584 17.47 24.29 9.87
N ARG A 585 17.87 23.01 9.99
CA ARG A 585 18.98 22.46 9.27
C ARG A 585 18.76 22.46 7.76
N PHE A 586 17.58 22.01 7.31
CA PHE A 586 17.17 22.05 5.90
C PHE A 586 17.16 23.46 5.34
N TYR A 587 16.60 24.41 6.10
CA TYR A 587 16.54 25.82 5.73
C TYR A 587 17.91 26.43 5.43
N ARG A 588 18.93 26.02 6.21
CA ARG A 588 20.32 26.47 6.01
C ARG A 588 21.06 25.70 4.92
N GLU A 589 21.02 24.38 4.99
CA GLU A 589 21.82 23.53 4.11
C GLU A 589 21.25 23.45 2.70
N MET A 590 19.92 23.37 2.57
CA MET A 590 19.26 23.12 1.29
C MET A 590 18.71 24.39 0.65
N LEU A 591 18.14 25.33 1.42
CA LEU A 591 17.62 26.59 0.91
C LEU A 591 18.67 27.73 0.92
N GLY A 592 19.77 27.56 1.66
CA GLY A 592 20.90 28.52 1.67
C GLY A 592 20.68 29.77 2.52
N HIS A 593 19.72 29.76 3.42
CA HIS A 593 19.45 30.85 4.36
C HIS A 593 20.42 30.81 5.55
N HIS A 594 20.67 31.94 6.18
CA HIS A 594 21.59 32.08 7.31
C HIS A 594 20.91 32.34 8.63
N GLU A 595 19.71 32.88 8.63
CA GLU A 595 18.86 33.13 9.80
C GLU A 595 18.17 31.86 10.28
N GLY A 596 17.39 31.97 11.38
CA GLY A 596 16.55 30.86 11.86
C GLY A 596 15.37 30.61 10.96
N ALA A 597 15.03 29.33 10.76
CA ALA A 597 13.86 28.94 9.98
C ALA A 597 12.56 29.49 10.62
N PRO A 598 11.58 29.91 9.82
CA PRO A 598 10.25 30.24 10.33
C PRO A 598 9.63 29.00 11.00
N TYR A 599 8.81 29.24 12.03
CA TYR A 599 8.16 28.14 12.77
C TYR A 599 7.23 27.32 11.88
N PHE A 600 6.45 27.98 11.02
CA PHE A 600 5.60 27.34 10.03
C PHE A 600 6.28 27.34 8.66
N ALA A 601 5.97 26.33 7.85
CA ALA A 601 6.33 26.37 6.42
C ALA A 601 5.47 27.42 5.70
N GLU A 602 6.00 28.63 5.65
CA GLU A 602 5.33 29.76 4.98
C GLU A 602 5.16 29.51 3.47
N PRO A 603 4.17 30.11 2.79
CA PRO A 603 3.95 29.90 1.37
C PRO A 603 5.21 30.10 0.50
N TRP A 604 6.04 31.08 0.85
CA TRP A 604 7.29 31.33 0.13
C TRP A 604 8.35 30.25 0.37
N VAL A 605 8.39 29.63 1.57
CA VAL A 605 9.26 28.49 1.86
C VAL A 605 8.83 27.28 1.02
N CYS A 606 7.53 26.98 1.00
CA CYS A 606 6.98 25.90 0.16
C CYS A 606 7.32 26.14 -1.32
N LYS A 607 7.23 27.38 -1.79
CA LYS A 607 7.63 27.74 -3.17
C LYS A 607 9.11 27.47 -3.44
N GLU A 608 10.01 27.82 -2.54
CA GLU A 608 11.45 27.58 -2.71
C GLU A 608 11.76 26.08 -2.78
N ILE A 609 11.12 25.26 -1.95
CA ILE A 609 11.25 23.79 -1.98
C ILE A 609 10.77 23.25 -3.32
N ILE A 610 9.56 23.62 -3.76
CA ILE A 610 9.01 23.19 -5.06
C ILE A 610 9.92 23.62 -6.21
N GLU A 611 10.45 24.85 -6.16
CA GLU A 611 11.40 25.33 -7.17
C GLU A 611 12.67 24.49 -7.24
N GLN A 612 13.20 23.99 -6.11
CA GLN A 612 14.32 23.06 -6.09
C GLN A 612 13.99 21.75 -6.79
N HIS A 613 12.84 21.16 -6.50
CA HIS A 613 12.38 19.93 -7.15
C HIS A 613 12.16 20.14 -8.65
N LEU A 614 11.53 21.22 -9.07
CA LEU A 614 11.35 21.54 -10.49
C LEU A 614 12.68 21.75 -11.23
N LYS A 615 13.75 22.13 -10.56
CA LYS A 615 15.12 22.23 -11.12
C LYS A 615 15.85 20.89 -11.17
N SER A 616 15.32 19.81 -10.58
CA SER A 616 16.03 18.54 -10.48
C SER A 616 16.44 17.97 -11.83
N SER A 617 17.41 17.05 -11.79
CA SER A 617 17.85 16.34 -13.00
C SER A 617 16.92 15.22 -13.42
N SER A 618 15.96 14.84 -12.58
CA SER A 618 14.99 13.76 -12.82
C SER A 618 14.15 13.99 -14.08
N MET A 619 13.81 12.90 -14.78
CA MET A 619 12.89 12.91 -15.92
C MET A 619 11.50 13.43 -15.51
N LEU A 620 10.99 12.95 -14.38
CA LEU A 620 9.68 13.31 -13.85
C LEU A 620 9.83 13.99 -12.49
N VAL A 621 9.09 15.07 -12.28
CA VAL A 621 8.84 15.66 -10.97
C VAL A 621 7.35 15.56 -10.71
N ILE A 622 6.95 14.70 -9.77
CA ILE A 622 5.55 14.47 -9.45
C ILE A 622 5.36 14.76 -7.96
N LEU A 623 4.76 15.91 -7.64
CA LEU A 623 4.60 16.36 -6.26
C LEU A 623 3.16 16.16 -5.79
N PRO A 624 2.93 15.92 -4.49
CA PRO A 624 1.59 15.91 -3.91
C PRO A 624 0.83 17.20 -4.20
N ILE A 625 -0.46 17.09 -4.47
CA ILE A 625 -1.31 18.27 -4.70
C ILE A 625 -1.30 19.23 -3.52
N GLN A 626 -1.20 18.69 -2.30
CA GLN A 626 -1.13 19.46 -1.06
C GLN A 626 0.06 20.43 -1.06
N ASP A 627 1.21 19.97 -1.57
CA ASP A 627 2.44 20.76 -1.58
C ASP A 627 2.36 21.91 -2.61
N TYR A 628 1.70 21.71 -3.75
CA TYR A 628 1.41 22.81 -4.68
C TYR A 628 0.45 23.84 -4.05
N ILE A 629 -0.61 23.35 -3.40
CA ILE A 629 -1.59 24.22 -2.71
C ILE A 629 -0.94 24.95 -1.53
N ALA A 630 0.08 24.38 -0.88
CA ALA A 630 0.80 24.99 0.24
C ALA A 630 1.48 26.32 -0.10
N MET A 631 1.69 26.62 -1.40
CA MET A 631 2.19 27.93 -1.85
C MET A 631 1.17 29.07 -1.72
N ASP A 632 -0.10 28.75 -1.42
CA ASP A 632 -1.17 29.74 -1.21
C ASP A 632 -1.68 29.67 0.24
N GLY A 633 -1.40 30.71 1.01
CA GLY A 633 -1.74 30.76 2.44
C GLY A 633 -3.23 30.77 2.75
N GLU A 634 -4.08 31.17 1.81
CA GLU A 634 -5.53 31.21 1.98
C GLU A 634 -6.21 29.93 1.50
N PHE A 635 -5.58 29.21 0.58
CA PHE A 635 -6.17 28.05 -0.09
C PHE A 635 -5.81 26.71 0.57
N ARG A 636 -4.68 26.66 1.29
CA ARG A 636 -4.21 25.46 2.03
C ARG A 636 -5.05 25.21 3.30
N TRP A 637 -4.99 23.99 3.85
CA TRP A 637 -5.56 23.72 5.17
C TRP A 637 -4.92 24.58 6.25
N ASP A 638 -5.69 24.94 7.27
CA ASP A 638 -5.20 25.65 8.47
C ASP A 638 -4.28 24.75 9.32
N ALA A 639 -4.58 23.45 9.42
CA ALA A 639 -3.84 22.46 10.19
C ALA A 639 -3.18 21.39 9.29
N THR A 640 -1.89 21.20 9.45
CA THR A 640 -1.07 20.27 8.62
C THR A 640 -1.48 18.82 8.77
N GLN A 641 -2.01 18.42 9.94
CA GLN A 641 -2.49 17.05 10.18
C GLN A 641 -3.66 16.67 9.28
N ARG A 642 -4.41 17.65 8.75
CA ARG A 642 -5.51 17.44 7.81
C ARG A 642 -5.05 17.19 6.39
N GLU A 643 -3.77 17.39 6.10
CA GLU A 643 -3.17 17.17 4.78
C GLU A 643 -2.60 15.75 4.62
N GLN A 644 -2.43 15.02 5.72
CA GLN A 644 -1.82 13.70 5.69
C GLN A 644 -2.78 12.62 5.18
N ILE A 645 -2.29 11.80 4.23
CA ILE A 645 -3.08 10.74 3.60
C ILE A 645 -3.01 9.46 4.42
N ASN A 646 -1.80 9.02 4.77
CA ASN A 646 -1.55 7.80 5.54
C ASN A 646 -0.58 8.06 6.70
N VAL A 647 -0.73 7.27 7.77
CA VAL A 647 0.18 7.22 8.92
C VAL A 647 0.57 5.75 9.13
N PRO A 648 1.62 5.23 8.45
CA PRO A 648 1.97 3.81 8.45
C PRO A 648 2.21 3.21 9.85
N ALA A 649 2.65 4.02 10.80
CA ALA A 649 2.85 3.61 12.19
C ALA A 649 1.53 3.39 12.97
N ASN A 650 0.39 3.85 12.43
CA ASN A 650 -0.92 3.67 13.04
C ASN A 650 -1.71 2.55 12.33
N PRO A 651 -1.79 1.35 12.88
CA PRO A 651 -2.50 0.22 12.24
C PRO A 651 -4.02 0.43 12.14
N HIS A 652 -4.56 1.45 12.81
CA HIS A 652 -5.97 1.83 12.78
C HIS A 652 -6.21 3.12 11.99
N HIS A 653 -5.25 3.53 11.15
CA HIS A 653 -5.41 4.70 10.30
C HIS A 653 -6.49 4.46 9.25
N HIS A 654 -7.35 5.47 9.04
CA HIS A 654 -8.38 5.46 8.01
C HIS A 654 -7.95 6.35 6.83
N TRP A 655 -8.05 5.84 5.62
CA TRP A 655 -7.72 6.56 4.38
C TRP A 655 -8.87 7.48 4.00
N CYS A 656 -8.97 8.60 4.70
CA CYS A 656 -10.12 9.51 4.63
C CYS A 656 -9.75 10.96 4.25
N TYR A 657 -8.50 11.21 3.82
CA TYR A 657 -8.10 12.53 3.36
C TYR A 657 -9.03 13.03 2.25
N LYS A 658 -9.47 14.29 2.36
CA LYS A 658 -10.30 15.00 1.38
C LYS A 658 -9.70 16.37 1.14
N MET A 659 -9.63 16.80 -0.12
CA MET A 659 -9.17 18.13 -0.48
C MET A 659 -10.00 19.19 0.25
N HIS A 660 -9.32 20.24 0.75
CA HIS A 660 -9.97 21.35 1.44
C HIS A 660 -10.92 22.08 0.49
N GLN A 661 -10.40 22.51 -0.66
CA GLN A 661 -11.13 23.23 -1.68
C GLN A 661 -11.54 22.29 -2.83
N GLY A 662 -12.66 22.63 -3.51
CA GLY A 662 -13.09 21.89 -4.69
C GLY A 662 -12.22 22.17 -5.91
N LEU A 663 -12.25 21.24 -6.87
CA LEU A 663 -11.51 21.35 -8.14
C LEU A 663 -11.96 22.57 -8.95
N GLU A 664 -13.23 22.98 -8.87
CA GLU A 664 -13.72 24.19 -9.50
C GLU A 664 -13.00 25.43 -8.95
N SER A 665 -12.95 25.58 -7.62
CA SER A 665 -12.25 26.69 -6.97
C SER A 665 -10.75 26.68 -7.27
N LEU A 666 -10.12 25.48 -7.32
CA LEU A 666 -8.72 25.34 -7.70
C LEU A 666 -8.47 25.78 -9.15
N ASN A 667 -9.37 25.45 -10.06
CA ASN A 667 -9.33 25.88 -11.46
C ASN A 667 -9.49 27.40 -11.61
N GLU A 668 -10.18 28.07 -10.70
CA GLU A 668 -10.45 29.52 -10.69
C GLU A 668 -9.37 30.32 -9.96
N ARG A 669 -8.48 29.68 -9.18
CA ARG A 669 -7.43 30.34 -8.40
C ARG A 669 -6.27 30.80 -9.29
N GLN A 670 -6.49 31.88 -10.04
CA GLN A 670 -5.60 32.33 -11.13
C GLN A 670 -4.18 32.61 -10.65
N ASP A 671 -3.99 33.31 -9.51
CA ASP A 671 -2.67 33.70 -9.02
C ASP A 671 -1.79 32.47 -8.72
N LEU A 672 -2.35 31.43 -8.09
CA LEU A 672 -1.68 30.18 -7.82
C LEU A 672 -1.35 29.42 -9.12
N ASN A 673 -2.33 29.35 -10.02
CA ASN A 673 -2.20 28.65 -11.30
C ASN A 673 -1.12 29.28 -12.19
N ASP A 674 -1.07 30.61 -12.27
CA ASP A 674 -0.04 31.36 -13.01
C ASP A 674 1.34 31.19 -12.38
N LEU A 675 1.43 31.17 -11.05
CA LEU A 675 2.67 30.89 -10.34
C LEU A 675 3.22 29.50 -10.70
N ILE A 676 2.37 28.45 -10.59
CA ILE A 676 2.76 27.08 -10.91
C ILE A 676 3.17 26.96 -12.38
N TYR A 677 2.37 27.51 -13.30
CA TYR A 677 2.68 27.52 -14.73
C TYR A 677 4.03 28.17 -15.01
N THR A 678 4.30 29.31 -14.40
CA THR A 678 5.57 30.04 -14.59
C THR A 678 6.76 29.22 -14.11
N LEU A 679 6.65 28.54 -12.96
CA LEU A 679 7.69 27.68 -12.41
C LEU A 679 7.93 26.47 -13.31
N ILE A 680 6.87 25.78 -13.74
CA ILE A 680 6.99 24.61 -14.62
C ILE A 680 7.58 24.99 -15.95
N LYS A 681 7.07 26.02 -16.62
CA LYS A 681 7.60 26.50 -17.91
C LYS A 681 9.06 26.91 -17.87
N LYS A 682 9.52 27.40 -16.70
CA LYS A 682 10.90 27.84 -16.53
C LYS A 682 11.88 26.67 -16.40
N PHE A 683 11.45 25.55 -15.81
CA PHE A 683 12.36 24.49 -15.40
C PHE A 683 12.09 23.12 -16.07
N ARG A 684 10.93 22.94 -16.67
CA ARG A 684 10.45 21.70 -17.31
C ARG A 684 9.94 21.98 -18.73
#